data_1548a0910084a206d65da027c3557b56
#
_entry.id   1548a0910084a206d65da027c3557b56
#
_cell.length_a   1.000
_cell.length_b   1.000
_cell.length_c   1.000
_cell.angle_alpha   90.00
_cell.angle_beta   90.00
_cell.angle_gamma   90.00
#
_symmetry.space_group_name_H-M   'P 1'
#
loop_
_entity.id
_entity.type
_entity.pdbx_description
1 polymer ?
#
loop_
_entity_poly.entity_id
_entity_poly.type
_entity_poly.pdbx_seq_one_letter_code
_entity_poly.pdbx_strand_id
1 'polypeptide(L)'
;MALFDTFSRSSKELDNQLKEKLNKKAQPKKSGKANNLLTRINLIRTRVEENLGSYKKDYLVLKKNEEIEAYFDHIIQNGICALDTETTGLNFFQDNIVGMCLYTEGEKASYIPLNHISSIYQSRIEGQADLDLVRNCIKKCIDSNVKFIYHNGKFDLNVMETFLGFPMNCPYWDTLVASYLITNDENQRSLKDQYSKYCSYLEDKESIDTLSHFNDLFEGLRFDYVPIDCGYIYAARDAYMTYMLYKHQLEFFERPENEEVYKLFKEIEMPIVQVTASMQRTGVAIDTELATKLKNEYENKLKEVTEKVYREIDLYEEEITKYRMIHYNSKLGEPINFNSNDQLAILLYDIIGCQRDPEKPRGTDEKILSKIKLPLTEAILEYRTINKLLSTYILAIPAKIEPSTGRLHASFNQNGADTGRFSSSDPNLQNIPRDGGIRHLFKASEGMYLVGADYSQQEPRITAHLCGDENMINAYKTGKDLYSTMASLVYHVPYEECREFREDGSVNKEGKKRRSHVKAIFLGICYGKGVPSIARDLQLTIDEAQEVYDSVMEGFPKFKQWAADMQVEAKKKGYTTTLWGRRRYLKYIQSEKYEYRYGVNRPVNFDPLFDSDDEAINVVSQDIKDYYNAQLERANYAKRKMIVDQAEKEGIIIKDNSGYLAEAERQVVNGIVQGSAADMTKRALVALYHHKELNELGFRLLMSVHDENIGECPKENIKRVTELLSEVMIKANNKCSVPMKCDAEISEYWYGPSIHID
;
A
#
# COMPACT_ATOMS: atom_id res chain seq x y z
N MET A 1 -11.35 -42.59 -20.42
CA MET A 1 -11.34 -43.07 -19.04
C MET A 1 -10.01 -42.74 -18.31
N ALA A 2 -8.88 -42.63 -18.99
CA ALA A 2 -7.60 -42.25 -18.34
C ALA A 2 -7.44 -40.77 -17.99
N LEU A 3 -8.25 -39.86 -18.55
CA LEU A 3 -8.22 -38.40 -18.27
C LEU A 3 -8.99 -38.02 -16.99
N PHE A 4 -9.95 -38.85 -16.54
CA PHE A 4 -10.74 -38.58 -15.33
C PHE A 4 -9.99 -38.86 -14.01
N ASP A 5 -8.98 -39.73 -14.01
CA ASP A 5 -8.14 -40.00 -12.84
C ASP A 5 -7.10 -38.89 -12.56
N THR A 6 -6.79 -38.08 -13.57
CA THR A 6 -5.89 -36.94 -13.42
C THR A 6 -6.55 -35.74 -12.68
N PHE A 7 -7.87 -35.59 -12.82
CA PHE A 7 -8.62 -34.48 -12.21
C PHE A 7 -8.89 -34.67 -10.70
N SER A 8 -9.08 -35.91 -10.23
CA SER A 8 -9.20 -36.18 -8.79
C SER A 8 -7.86 -36.03 -8.06
N ARG A 9 -6.74 -36.14 -8.81
CA ARG A 9 -5.41 -35.81 -8.31
C ARG A 9 -5.19 -34.29 -8.22
N SER A 10 -5.77 -33.48 -9.11
CA SER A 10 -5.50 -32.05 -9.19
C SER A 10 -6.04 -31.25 -8.00
N SER A 11 -7.19 -31.60 -7.45
CA SER A 11 -7.72 -30.90 -6.26
C SER A 11 -6.93 -31.25 -4.98
N LYS A 12 -6.55 -32.52 -4.82
CA LYS A 12 -5.65 -32.95 -3.73
C LYS A 12 -4.21 -32.45 -3.92
N GLU A 13 -3.74 -32.35 -5.16
CA GLU A 13 -2.42 -31.78 -5.47
C GLU A 13 -2.41 -30.25 -5.34
N LEU A 14 -3.51 -29.56 -5.64
CA LEU A 14 -3.67 -28.12 -5.41
C LEU A 14 -3.75 -27.83 -3.89
N ASP A 15 -4.51 -28.61 -3.14
CA ASP A 15 -4.55 -28.55 -1.68
C ASP A 15 -3.19 -28.88 -1.05
N ASN A 16 -2.47 -29.84 -1.61
CA ASN A 16 -1.11 -30.15 -1.17
C ASN A 16 -0.09 -29.09 -1.62
N GLN A 17 -0.25 -28.51 -2.83
CA GLN A 17 0.60 -27.40 -3.30
C GLN A 17 0.30 -26.08 -2.57
N LEU A 18 -0.95 -25.82 -2.18
CA LEU A 18 -1.28 -24.68 -1.29
C LEU A 18 -0.75 -24.90 0.13
N LYS A 19 -0.92 -26.11 0.68
CA LYS A 19 -0.31 -26.48 1.97
C LYS A 19 1.22 -26.48 1.89
N GLU A 20 1.82 -26.95 0.79
CA GLU A 20 3.26 -26.83 0.57
C GLU A 20 3.74 -25.39 0.29
N LYS A 21 2.97 -24.54 -0.38
CA LYS A 21 3.32 -23.12 -0.54
C LYS A 21 3.14 -22.32 0.75
N LEU A 22 2.13 -22.63 1.55
CA LEU A 22 1.97 -22.08 2.90
C LEU A 22 3.09 -22.57 3.83
N ASN A 23 3.45 -23.86 3.75
CA ASN A 23 4.59 -24.41 4.48
C ASN A 23 5.96 -24.01 3.89
N LYS A 24 6.08 -23.74 2.57
CA LYS A 24 7.35 -23.28 1.95
C LYS A 24 7.69 -21.81 2.25
N LYS A 25 6.71 -20.96 2.58
CA LYS A 25 6.99 -19.64 3.16
C LYS A 25 7.48 -19.72 4.62
N ALA A 26 7.22 -20.82 5.30
CA ALA A 26 7.65 -21.07 6.69
C ALA A 26 8.91 -21.95 6.79
N GLN A 27 9.52 -22.39 5.68
CA GLN A 27 10.76 -23.17 5.75
C GLN A 27 11.95 -22.36 5.26
N PRO A 28 13.02 -22.20 6.08
CA PRO A 28 14.27 -21.62 5.64
C PRO A 28 14.86 -22.48 4.50
N LYS A 29 15.39 -21.83 3.46
CA LYS A 29 16.15 -22.50 2.41
C LYS A 29 17.24 -23.35 3.07
N LYS A 30 17.19 -24.68 2.90
CA LYS A 30 18.21 -25.60 3.39
C LYS A 30 19.53 -25.26 2.74
N SER A 31 20.39 -24.52 3.43
CA SER A 31 21.83 -24.56 3.16
C SER A 31 22.34 -25.90 3.66
N GLY A 32 22.88 -26.73 2.76
CA GLY A 32 23.43 -28.00 3.18
C GLY A 32 24.62 -27.79 4.09
N LYS A 33 24.52 -28.24 5.32
CA LYS A 33 25.55 -28.73 6.24
C LYS A 33 25.40 -28.46 7.73
N ALA A 34 24.37 -27.81 8.22
CA ALA A 34 24.18 -27.68 9.68
C ALA A 34 22.79 -28.19 10.13
N ASN A 35 22.63 -29.49 10.20
CA ASN A 35 21.35 -30.10 10.64
C ASN A 35 21.17 -30.13 12.18
N ASN A 36 22.11 -29.61 12.96
CA ASN A 36 22.04 -29.60 14.41
C ASN A 36 21.87 -28.16 14.92
N LEU A 37 20.81 -27.92 15.72
CA LEU A 37 20.51 -26.63 16.32
C LEU A 37 21.70 -26.04 17.10
N LEU A 38 22.46 -26.88 17.84
CA LEU A 38 23.65 -26.46 18.55
C LEU A 38 24.75 -25.93 17.65
N THR A 39 24.95 -26.57 16.48
CA THR A 39 25.92 -26.11 15.49
C THR A 39 25.53 -24.75 14.92
N ARG A 40 24.25 -24.55 14.63
CA ARG A 40 23.72 -23.23 14.20
C ARG A 40 23.93 -22.16 15.26
N ILE A 41 23.63 -22.47 16.54
CA ILE A 41 23.83 -21.54 17.65
C ILE A 41 25.31 -21.13 17.78
N ASN A 42 26.24 -22.07 17.66
CA ASN A 42 27.67 -21.75 17.72
C ASN A 42 28.11 -20.87 16.54
N LEU A 43 27.61 -21.12 15.34
CA LEU A 43 27.87 -20.26 14.17
C LEU A 43 27.31 -18.85 14.37
N ILE A 44 26.11 -18.72 14.95
CA ILE A 44 25.50 -17.45 15.30
C ILE A 44 26.37 -16.69 16.31
N ARG A 45 26.87 -17.35 17.37
CA ARG A 45 27.77 -16.72 18.33
C ARG A 45 29.02 -16.15 17.70
N THR A 46 29.67 -16.93 16.84
CA THR A 46 30.86 -16.46 16.09
C THR A 46 30.50 -15.23 15.24
N ARG A 47 29.42 -15.31 14.49
CA ARG A 47 28.99 -14.24 13.59
C ARG A 47 28.60 -12.95 14.32
N VAL A 48 27.89 -13.08 15.44
CA VAL A 48 27.54 -11.94 16.30
C VAL A 48 28.78 -11.32 16.93
N GLU A 49 29.75 -12.15 17.38
CA GLU A 49 31.00 -11.67 17.91
C GLU A 49 31.81 -10.88 16.86
N GLU A 50 31.92 -11.42 15.65
CA GLU A 50 32.63 -10.78 14.54
C GLU A 50 31.98 -9.45 14.12
N ASN A 51 30.65 -9.37 14.07
CA ASN A 51 29.93 -8.19 13.54
C ASN A 51 29.52 -7.19 14.63
N LEU A 52 29.16 -7.67 15.82
CA LEU A 52 28.58 -6.83 16.88
C LEU A 52 29.36 -6.89 18.22
N GLY A 53 30.45 -7.64 18.29
CA GLY A 53 31.20 -7.84 19.53
C GLY A 53 31.72 -6.56 20.16
N SER A 54 32.09 -5.56 19.37
CA SER A 54 32.56 -4.24 19.81
C SER A 54 31.51 -3.47 20.62
N TYR A 55 30.22 -3.72 20.36
CA TYR A 55 29.08 -3.03 21.02
C TYR A 55 28.66 -3.64 22.36
N LYS A 56 29.22 -4.78 22.77
CA LYS A 56 28.84 -5.45 24.04
C LYS A 56 28.86 -4.54 25.25
N LYS A 57 29.82 -3.60 25.30
CA LYS A 57 29.99 -2.65 26.41
C LYS A 57 28.94 -1.52 26.42
N ASP A 58 28.24 -1.32 25.29
CA ASP A 58 27.34 -0.17 25.08
C ASP A 58 25.88 -0.53 25.40
N TYR A 59 25.55 -1.81 25.55
CA TYR A 59 24.20 -2.29 25.82
C TYR A 59 24.13 -3.13 27.09
N LEU A 60 22.92 -3.21 27.68
CA LEU A 60 22.64 -3.93 28.91
C LEU A 60 21.69 -5.11 28.70
N VAL A 61 21.84 -6.13 29.54
CA VAL A 61 20.84 -7.18 29.71
C VAL A 61 20.29 -7.08 31.15
N LEU A 62 19.01 -6.75 31.28
CA LEU A 62 18.36 -6.58 32.57
C LEU A 62 17.60 -7.88 32.94
N LYS A 63 18.05 -8.54 34.03
CA LYS A 63 17.48 -9.81 34.48
C LYS A 63 17.02 -9.75 35.93
N LYS A 64 17.68 -8.94 36.77
CA LYS A 64 17.36 -8.83 38.18
C LYS A 64 16.25 -7.81 38.40
N ASN A 65 15.36 -8.12 39.33
CA ASN A 65 14.19 -7.29 39.59
C ASN A 65 14.58 -5.85 39.94
N GLU A 66 15.58 -5.67 40.77
CA GLU A 66 16.05 -4.36 41.20
C GLU A 66 16.64 -3.54 40.05
N GLU A 67 17.36 -4.17 39.12
CA GLU A 67 17.92 -3.53 37.94
C GLU A 67 16.81 -3.10 36.97
N ILE A 68 15.78 -3.94 36.81
CA ILE A 68 14.62 -3.68 35.97
C ILE A 68 13.83 -2.49 36.54
N GLU A 69 13.47 -2.55 37.83
CA GLU A 69 12.73 -1.46 38.50
C GLU A 69 13.47 -0.13 38.42
N ALA A 70 14.77 -0.11 38.71
CA ALA A 70 15.58 1.10 38.61
C ALA A 70 15.62 1.69 37.20
N TYR A 71 15.71 0.85 36.17
CA TYR A 71 15.69 1.28 34.79
C TYR A 71 14.33 1.89 34.40
N PHE A 72 13.23 1.27 34.81
CA PHE A 72 11.88 1.80 34.58
C PHE A 72 11.61 3.08 35.38
N ASP A 73 12.13 3.21 36.60
CA ASP A 73 12.03 4.46 37.37
C ASP A 73 12.73 5.60 36.64
N HIS A 74 13.87 5.32 35.99
CA HIS A 74 14.58 6.32 35.15
C HIS A 74 13.76 6.68 33.89
N ILE A 75 13.11 5.70 33.23
CA ILE A 75 12.20 5.95 32.11
C ILE A 75 11.06 6.88 32.56
N ILE A 76 10.47 6.64 33.71
CA ILE A 76 9.38 7.46 34.27
C ILE A 76 9.88 8.89 34.55
N GLN A 77 11.09 9.01 35.11
CA GLN A 77 11.71 10.31 35.39
C GLN A 77 11.96 11.11 34.10
N ASN A 78 12.47 10.47 33.03
CA ASN A 78 12.70 11.10 31.74
C ASN A 78 11.41 11.37 30.96
N GLY A 79 10.34 10.61 31.22
CA GLY A 79 9.04 10.73 30.57
C GLY A 79 9.00 10.31 29.11
N ILE A 80 10.08 9.68 28.57
CA ILE A 80 10.17 9.25 27.17
C ILE A 80 11.05 8.01 27.03
N CYS A 81 10.65 7.05 26.17
CA CYS A 81 11.36 5.80 25.95
C CYS A 81 11.13 5.26 24.54
N ALA A 82 12.18 4.80 23.85
CA ALA A 82 12.03 3.94 22.69
C ALA A 82 11.78 2.50 23.15
N LEU A 83 10.79 1.85 22.54
CA LEU A 83 10.42 0.47 22.82
C LEU A 83 10.35 -0.33 21.51
N ASP A 84 10.92 -1.53 21.53
CA ASP A 84 10.85 -2.51 20.47
C ASP A 84 10.67 -3.91 21.08
N THR A 85 10.01 -4.83 20.37
CA THR A 85 9.70 -6.16 20.86
C THR A 85 10.28 -7.26 19.99
N GLU A 86 10.91 -8.25 20.60
CA GLU A 86 11.34 -9.48 19.95
C GLU A 86 10.34 -10.60 20.22
N THR A 87 9.95 -11.33 19.17
CA THR A 87 8.89 -12.33 19.22
C THR A 87 9.30 -13.65 18.57
N THR A 88 8.51 -14.71 18.81
CA THR A 88 8.72 -16.01 18.14
C THR A 88 8.31 -16.02 16.67
N GLY A 89 7.51 -15.04 16.23
CA GLY A 89 7.02 -14.86 14.86
C GLY A 89 6.15 -13.62 14.73
N LEU A 90 5.37 -13.53 13.66
CA LEU A 90 4.63 -12.32 13.30
C LEU A 90 3.13 -12.36 13.65
N ASN A 91 2.63 -13.46 14.16
CA ASN A 91 1.24 -13.60 14.58
C ASN A 91 1.09 -13.27 16.07
N PHE A 92 0.74 -12.04 16.38
CA PHE A 92 0.62 -11.55 17.76
C PHE A 92 -0.50 -12.24 18.59
N PHE A 93 -1.34 -13.09 17.99
CA PHE A 93 -2.28 -13.94 18.72
C PHE A 93 -1.68 -15.26 19.18
N GLN A 94 -0.74 -15.80 18.42
CA GLN A 94 -0.16 -17.14 18.64
C GLN A 94 1.30 -17.07 19.08
N ASP A 95 2.02 -16.05 18.67
CA ASP A 95 3.44 -15.87 18.95
C ASP A 95 3.66 -15.19 20.30
N ASN A 96 4.70 -15.62 20.99
CA ASN A 96 5.06 -15.08 22.30
C ASN A 96 6.08 -13.95 22.16
N ILE A 97 5.99 -12.97 23.05
CA ILE A 97 7.09 -12.02 23.25
C ILE A 97 8.29 -12.78 23.85
N VAL A 98 9.45 -12.63 23.23
CA VAL A 98 10.72 -13.25 23.66
C VAL A 98 11.53 -12.30 24.52
N GLY A 99 11.48 -11.02 24.21
CA GLY A 99 12.14 -9.99 24.97
C GLY A 99 11.66 -8.59 24.59
N MET A 100 12.07 -7.62 25.38
CA MET A 100 11.74 -6.21 25.22
C MET A 100 13.02 -5.39 25.17
N CYS A 101 13.10 -4.48 24.23
CA CYS A 101 14.20 -3.57 24.03
C CYS A 101 13.78 -2.17 24.45
N LEU A 102 14.57 -1.51 25.26
CA LEU A 102 14.25 -0.19 25.81
C LEU A 102 15.45 0.73 25.70
N TYR A 103 15.18 2.00 25.37
CA TYR A 103 16.18 3.06 25.47
C TYR A 103 15.54 4.38 25.91
N THR A 104 16.19 5.00 26.89
CA THR A 104 15.92 6.39 27.32
C THR A 104 17.23 7.13 27.48
N GLU A 105 17.22 8.44 27.32
CA GLU A 105 18.44 9.26 27.38
C GLU A 105 19.07 9.22 28.78
N GLY A 106 20.39 9.18 28.82
CA GLY A 106 21.16 9.06 30.08
C GLY A 106 21.44 7.61 30.52
N GLU A 107 20.77 6.62 29.92
CA GLU A 107 21.00 5.20 30.16
C GLU A 107 21.63 4.50 28.95
N LYS A 108 22.14 3.29 29.13
CA LYS A 108 22.48 2.41 28.01
C LYS A 108 21.22 1.70 27.52
N ALA A 109 21.12 1.51 26.20
CA ALA A 109 20.02 0.73 25.68
C ALA A 109 20.04 -0.70 26.25
N SER A 110 18.87 -1.21 26.57
CA SER A 110 18.72 -2.44 27.34
C SER A 110 17.84 -3.45 26.64
N TYR A 111 18.09 -4.71 26.93
CA TYR A 111 17.28 -5.85 26.57
C TYR A 111 16.79 -6.57 27.83
N ILE A 112 15.50 -6.81 27.94
CA ILE A 112 14.86 -7.58 29.00
C ILE A 112 14.46 -8.94 28.43
N PRO A 113 15.19 -10.04 28.70
CA PRO A 113 14.81 -11.36 28.21
C PRO A 113 13.61 -11.89 28.99
N LEU A 114 12.58 -12.36 28.27
CA LEU A 114 11.31 -12.82 28.82
C LEU A 114 11.07 -14.30 28.60
N ASN A 115 11.16 -14.78 27.35
CA ASN A 115 10.78 -16.14 26.99
C ASN A 115 11.77 -16.83 26.06
N HIS A 116 13.08 -16.68 26.28
CA HIS A 116 14.07 -17.53 25.61
C HIS A 116 13.97 -18.98 26.06
N ILE A 117 14.19 -19.90 25.14
CA ILE A 117 14.04 -21.34 25.32
C ILE A 117 15.42 -22.01 25.22
N SER A 118 15.67 -22.96 26.11
CA SER A 118 16.83 -23.84 26.02
C SER A 118 16.73 -24.72 24.77
N SER A 119 17.78 -24.70 23.94
CA SER A 119 17.87 -25.57 22.77
C SER A 119 17.97 -27.08 23.14
N ILE A 120 18.35 -27.37 24.38
CA ILE A 120 18.50 -28.74 24.90
C ILE A 120 17.19 -29.23 25.54
N TYR A 121 16.65 -28.43 26.49
CA TYR A 121 15.52 -28.84 27.30
C TYR A 121 14.16 -28.43 26.74
N GLN A 122 14.14 -27.62 25.69
CA GLN A 122 12.91 -27.09 25.05
C GLN A 122 11.98 -26.39 26.03
N SER A 123 12.55 -25.78 27.08
CA SER A 123 11.84 -25.06 28.14
C SER A 123 12.43 -23.66 28.33
N ARG A 124 11.67 -22.76 28.93
CA ARG A 124 12.13 -21.41 29.26
C ARG A 124 13.41 -21.46 30.08
N ILE A 125 14.41 -20.68 29.66
CA ILE A 125 15.71 -20.58 30.34
C ILE A 125 15.49 -19.93 31.72
N GLU A 126 16.11 -20.48 32.78
CA GLU A 126 16.08 -19.90 34.12
C GLU A 126 16.86 -18.54 34.16
N GLY A 127 16.50 -17.72 35.14
CA GLY A 127 17.19 -16.42 35.35
C GLY A 127 16.86 -15.34 34.35
N GLN A 128 15.77 -15.47 33.59
CA GLN A 128 15.16 -14.39 32.85
C GLN A 128 14.26 -13.52 33.73
N ALA A 129 13.89 -12.33 33.24
CA ALA A 129 13.04 -11.39 33.97
C ALA A 129 11.70 -11.99 34.39
N ASP A 130 11.19 -11.55 35.54
CA ASP A 130 9.84 -11.88 36.00
C ASP A 130 8.81 -11.16 35.11
N LEU A 131 7.88 -11.93 34.56
CA LEU A 131 6.89 -11.42 33.60
C LEU A 131 5.90 -10.43 34.26
N ASP A 132 5.47 -10.71 35.49
CA ASP A 132 4.50 -9.87 36.18
C ASP A 132 5.14 -8.58 36.68
N LEU A 133 6.42 -8.62 37.08
CA LEU A 133 7.17 -7.42 37.37
C LEU A 133 7.26 -6.50 36.14
N VAL A 134 7.64 -7.05 34.99
CA VAL A 134 7.74 -6.25 33.75
C VAL A 134 6.39 -5.68 33.34
N ARG A 135 5.30 -6.46 33.42
CA ARG A 135 3.94 -5.96 33.19
C ARG A 135 3.60 -4.78 34.09
N ASN A 136 3.91 -4.91 35.37
CA ASN A 136 3.66 -3.85 36.37
C ASN A 136 4.50 -2.60 36.10
N CYS A 137 5.76 -2.75 35.70
CA CYS A 137 6.62 -1.62 35.32
C CYS A 137 6.08 -0.89 34.10
N ILE A 138 5.68 -1.59 33.04
CA ILE A 138 5.06 -0.97 31.86
C ILE A 138 3.76 -0.27 32.24
N LYS A 139 2.92 -0.90 33.10
CA LYS A 139 1.71 -0.25 33.59
C LYS A 139 2.01 1.07 34.32
N LYS A 140 3.02 1.10 35.20
CA LYS A 140 3.46 2.34 35.86
C LYS A 140 3.89 3.41 34.85
N CYS A 141 4.61 3.04 33.78
CA CYS A 141 4.96 3.96 32.69
C CYS A 141 3.72 4.54 31.99
N ILE A 142 2.73 3.71 31.68
CA ILE A 142 1.46 4.12 31.07
C ILE A 142 0.72 5.09 32.01
N ASP A 143 0.57 4.73 33.28
CA ASP A 143 -0.09 5.55 34.29
C ASP A 143 0.63 6.90 34.53
N SER A 144 1.95 6.92 34.31
CA SER A 144 2.80 8.14 34.39
C SER A 144 2.87 8.93 33.09
N ASN A 145 2.11 8.56 32.05
CA ASN A 145 2.09 9.20 30.74
C ASN A 145 3.47 9.25 30.04
N VAL A 146 4.30 8.21 30.18
CA VAL A 146 5.55 8.07 29.44
C VAL A 146 5.26 8.06 27.94
N LYS A 147 6.04 8.81 27.19
CA LYS A 147 5.97 8.92 25.73
C LYS A 147 6.75 7.77 25.11
N PHE A 148 6.06 6.83 24.46
CA PHE A 148 6.70 5.72 23.78
C PHE A 148 7.00 6.04 22.32
N ILE A 149 8.21 5.72 21.88
CA ILE A 149 8.71 5.86 20.50
C ILE A 149 8.91 4.47 19.93
N TYR A 150 8.46 4.27 18.67
CA TYR A 150 8.52 3.00 17.96
C TYR A 150 9.12 3.16 16.56
N HIS A 151 9.47 2.04 15.96
CA HIS A 151 9.64 1.91 14.51
C HIS A 151 8.69 0.85 13.97
N ASN A 152 7.62 1.24 13.27
CA ASN A 152 6.50 0.37 12.88
C ASN A 152 5.69 -0.16 14.08
N GLY A 153 5.42 0.72 15.03
CA GLY A 153 4.83 0.42 16.35
C GLY A 153 3.46 -0.25 16.34
N LYS A 154 2.76 -0.30 15.21
CA LYS A 154 1.50 -1.05 15.09
C LYS A 154 1.67 -2.52 15.49
N PHE A 155 2.80 -3.14 15.13
CA PHE A 155 3.13 -4.50 15.51
C PHE A 155 3.35 -4.61 17.03
N ASP A 156 4.19 -3.74 17.57
CA ASP A 156 4.54 -3.72 19.00
C ASP A 156 3.31 -3.45 19.87
N LEU A 157 2.43 -2.54 19.46
CA LEU A 157 1.16 -2.31 20.19
C LEU A 157 0.34 -3.59 20.33
N ASN A 158 0.22 -4.37 19.26
CA ASN A 158 -0.53 -5.62 19.28
C ASN A 158 0.18 -6.72 20.10
N VAL A 159 1.49 -6.83 20.00
CA VAL A 159 2.29 -7.76 20.83
C VAL A 159 2.17 -7.39 22.31
N MET A 160 2.34 -6.10 22.63
CA MET A 160 2.26 -5.61 24.00
C MET A 160 0.86 -5.77 24.60
N GLU A 161 -0.21 -5.53 23.83
CA GLU A 161 -1.57 -5.77 24.32
C GLU A 161 -1.82 -7.24 24.62
N THR A 162 -1.29 -8.16 23.82
CA THR A 162 -1.36 -9.60 24.11
C THR A 162 -0.57 -9.94 25.37
N PHE A 163 0.61 -9.36 25.55
CA PHE A 163 1.45 -9.59 26.73
C PHE A 163 0.86 -9.00 28.01
N LEU A 164 0.32 -7.78 27.95
CA LEU A 164 -0.20 -7.04 29.11
C LEU A 164 -1.63 -7.44 29.49
N GLY A 165 -2.47 -7.84 28.52
CA GLY A 165 -3.90 -8.05 28.68
C GLY A 165 -4.74 -6.76 28.62
N PHE A 166 -4.11 -5.62 28.30
CA PHE A 166 -4.75 -4.32 28.09
C PHE A 166 -3.94 -3.51 27.05
N PRO A 167 -4.57 -2.52 26.33
CA PRO A 167 -3.89 -1.78 25.29
C PRO A 167 -2.84 -0.80 25.82
N MET A 168 -1.79 -0.59 25.05
CA MET A 168 -0.83 0.51 25.22
C MET A 168 -1.48 1.86 24.89
N ASN A 169 -0.91 2.94 25.39
CA ASN A 169 -1.26 4.30 24.97
C ASN A 169 -0.92 4.53 23.48
N CYS A 170 -1.56 5.54 22.88
CA CYS A 170 -1.19 5.98 21.54
C CYS A 170 0.31 6.28 21.47
N PRO A 171 1.02 5.83 20.42
CA PRO A 171 2.42 6.15 20.22
C PRO A 171 2.66 7.66 20.21
N TYR A 172 3.68 8.11 20.92
CA TYR A 172 4.12 9.51 20.80
C TYR A 172 4.79 9.75 19.46
N TRP A 173 5.58 8.77 19.00
CA TRP A 173 6.32 8.83 17.75
C TRP A 173 6.45 7.44 17.12
N ASP A 174 6.27 7.36 15.82
CA ASP A 174 6.65 6.20 15.01
C ASP A 174 7.60 6.67 13.91
N THR A 175 8.85 6.21 13.98
CA THR A 175 9.91 6.68 13.09
C THR A 175 9.71 6.23 11.63
N LEU A 176 8.99 5.11 11.38
CA LEU A 176 8.61 4.70 10.03
C LEU A 176 7.57 5.66 9.42
N VAL A 177 6.57 6.05 10.21
CA VAL A 177 5.53 7.00 9.80
C VAL A 177 6.14 8.39 9.59
N ALA A 178 7.03 8.83 10.46
CA ALA A 178 7.75 10.09 10.33
C ALA A 178 8.61 10.11 9.06
N SER A 179 9.38 9.04 8.78
CA SER A 179 10.16 8.90 7.55
C SER A 179 9.29 9.00 6.30
N TYR A 180 8.11 8.41 6.33
CA TYR A 180 7.18 8.50 5.20
C TYR A 180 6.69 9.93 4.93
N LEU A 181 6.50 10.76 5.97
CA LEU A 181 6.09 12.15 5.81
C LEU A 181 7.25 13.08 5.41
N ILE A 182 8.47 12.76 5.81
CA ILE A 182 9.67 13.51 5.44
C ILE A 182 9.99 13.30 3.97
N THR A 183 9.89 12.03 3.48
CA THR A 183 10.15 11.69 2.08
C THR A 183 9.36 10.44 1.68
N ASN A 184 8.28 10.61 0.92
CA ASN A 184 7.41 9.51 0.52
C ASN A 184 7.83 8.82 -0.79
N ASP A 185 8.87 9.30 -1.45
CA ASP A 185 9.43 8.72 -2.68
C ASP A 185 10.53 7.66 -2.44
N GLU A 186 10.91 7.45 -1.18
CA GLU A 186 11.89 6.43 -0.81
C GLU A 186 11.25 5.06 -0.57
N ASN A 187 11.83 4.03 -1.19
CA ASN A 187 11.38 2.64 -1.04
C ASN A 187 12.03 1.93 0.16
N GLN A 188 13.21 2.36 0.61
CA GLN A 188 13.95 1.77 1.73
C GLN A 188 13.66 2.52 3.02
N ARG A 189 12.75 1.97 3.82
CA ARG A 189 12.29 2.56 5.09
C ARG A 189 12.50 1.64 6.29
N SER A 190 13.34 0.59 6.17
CA SER A 190 13.71 -0.20 7.33
C SER A 190 14.48 0.67 8.33
N LEU A 191 14.40 0.34 9.62
CA LEU A 191 15.11 1.08 10.67
C LEU A 191 16.60 1.25 10.34
N LYS A 192 17.24 0.18 9.90
CA LYS A 192 18.68 0.15 9.59
C LYS A 192 19.03 1.01 8.39
N ASP A 193 18.22 0.96 7.31
CA ASP A 193 18.42 1.80 6.13
C ASP A 193 18.27 3.29 6.48
N GLN A 194 17.22 3.65 7.25
CA GLN A 194 16.98 5.03 7.66
C GLN A 194 18.05 5.53 8.64
N TYR A 195 18.43 4.72 9.61
CA TYR A 195 19.51 5.06 10.54
C TYR A 195 20.85 5.24 9.82
N SER A 196 21.22 4.32 8.95
CA SER A 196 22.44 4.42 8.14
C SER A 196 22.46 5.70 7.31
N LYS A 197 21.32 6.07 6.73
CA LYS A 197 21.22 7.25 5.88
C LYS A 197 21.29 8.57 6.65
N TYR A 198 20.60 8.67 7.78
CA TYR A 198 20.37 9.94 8.46
C TYR A 198 21.15 10.11 9.76
N CYS A 199 21.57 9.03 10.40
CA CYS A 199 22.26 9.04 11.69
C CYS A 199 23.70 8.52 11.60
N SER A 200 24.23 8.28 10.41
CA SER A 200 25.59 7.76 10.19
C SER A 200 26.68 8.64 10.80
N TYR A 201 26.45 9.93 10.97
CA TYR A 201 27.38 10.86 11.60
C TYR A 201 27.58 10.61 13.11
N LEU A 202 26.72 9.80 13.73
CA LEU A 202 26.80 9.42 15.14
C LEU A 202 27.75 8.24 15.38
N GLU A 203 28.12 7.53 14.34
CA GLU A 203 28.96 6.34 14.40
C GLU A 203 30.19 6.49 13.49
N ASP A 204 31.24 5.72 13.76
CA ASP A 204 32.37 5.63 12.84
C ASP A 204 32.00 4.78 11.60
N LYS A 205 32.81 4.84 10.53
CA LYS A 205 32.55 4.10 9.29
C LYS A 205 32.45 2.58 9.49
N GLU A 206 33.31 2.02 10.36
CA GLU A 206 33.31 0.58 10.63
C GLU A 206 32.03 0.14 11.31
N SER A 207 31.47 0.99 12.18
CA SER A 207 30.21 0.77 12.88
C SER A 207 28.99 0.74 11.95
N ILE A 208 28.99 1.56 10.88
CA ILE A 208 27.89 1.61 9.90
C ILE A 208 27.90 0.37 9.02
N ASP A 209 29.09 -0.07 8.57
CA ASP A 209 29.25 -1.25 7.72
C ASP A 209 28.84 -2.55 8.43
N THR A 210 28.71 -2.54 9.77
CA THR A 210 28.25 -3.67 10.59
C THR A 210 26.76 -3.68 10.89
N LEU A 211 25.93 -2.85 10.23
CA LEU A 211 24.48 -2.87 10.34
C LEU A 211 23.89 -4.13 9.69
N SER A 212 23.96 -5.25 10.41
CA SER A 212 23.51 -6.54 9.92
C SER A 212 22.00 -6.72 10.12
N HIS A 213 21.33 -7.23 9.09
CA HIS A 213 19.92 -7.62 9.19
C HIS A 213 19.76 -8.94 9.94
N PHE A 214 18.56 -9.16 10.49
CA PHE A 214 18.21 -10.37 11.26
C PHE A 214 18.61 -11.68 10.55
N ASN A 215 18.30 -11.81 9.26
CA ASN A 215 18.58 -13.03 8.51
C ASN A 215 20.08 -13.26 8.28
N ASP A 216 20.86 -12.20 8.21
CA ASP A 216 22.31 -12.31 8.03
C ASP A 216 23.01 -12.82 9.28
N LEU A 217 22.52 -12.42 10.46
CA LEU A 217 23.05 -12.84 11.75
C LEU A 217 22.53 -14.21 12.18
N PHE A 218 21.20 -14.41 12.08
CA PHE A 218 20.51 -15.53 12.73
C PHE A 218 19.99 -16.60 11.74
N GLU A 219 20.15 -16.42 10.42
CA GLU A 219 19.74 -17.37 9.37
C GLU A 219 18.30 -17.89 9.52
N GLY A 220 17.37 -17.03 9.92
CA GLY A 220 15.98 -17.40 10.14
C GLY A 220 15.75 -18.33 11.34
N LEU A 221 16.69 -18.40 12.29
CA LEU A 221 16.43 -19.04 13.58
C LEU A 221 15.38 -18.23 14.35
N ARG A 222 14.38 -18.89 14.94
CA ARG A 222 13.41 -18.20 15.80
C ARG A 222 14.16 -17.53 16.95
N PHE A 223 13.75 -16.29 17.30
CA PHE A 223 14.50 -15.47 18.24
C PHE A 223 14.57 -16.09 19.65
N ASP A 224 13.58 -16.87 20.06
CA ASP A 224 13.56 -17.58 21.34
C ASP A 224 14.68 -18.63 21.49
N TYR A 225 15.23 -19.12 20.39
CA TYR A 225 16.41 -20.00 20.38
C TYR A 225 17.75 -19.24 20.26
N VAL A 226 17.71 -17.94 19.94
CA VAL A 226 18.94 -17.13 19.93
C VAL A 226 19.45 -16.98 21.35
N PRO A 227 20.74 -17.28 21.64
CA PRO A 227 21.28 -17.10 22.97
C PRO A 227 21.18 -15.64 23.44
N ILE A 228 20.79 -15.44 24.69
CA ILE A 228 20.62 -14.09 25.26
C ILE A 228 21.92 -13.27 25.15
N ASP A 229 23.09 -13.90 25.31
CA ASP A 229 24.41 -13.28 25.20
C ASP A 229 24.76 -12.81 23.77
N CYS A 230 23.96 -13.17 22.78
CA CYS A 230 24.07 -12.72 21.39
C CYS A 230 22.90 -11.81 20.99
N GLY A 231 21.67 -12.25 21.30
CA GLY A 231 20.45 -11.58 20.88
C GLY A 231 20.30 -10.17 21.44
N TYR A 232 20.76 -9.95 22.67
CA TYR A 232 20.60 -8.64 23.33
C TYR A 232 21.29 -7.49 22.62
N ILE A 233 22.45 -7.75 21.99
CA ILE A 233 23.23 -6.70 21.31
C ILE A 233 22.44 -6.20 20.11
N TYR A 234 21.92 -7.15 19.32
CA TYR A 234 21.09 -6.85 18.16
C TYR A 234 19.82 -6.09 18.58
N ALA A 235 19.11 -6.62 19.54
CA ALA A 235 17.81 -6.15 19.99
C ALA A 235 17.90 -4.77 20.70
N ALA A 236 18.81 -4.60 21.66
CA ALA A 236 18.96 -3.31 22.33
C ALA A 236 19.41 -2.20 21.38
N ARG A 237 20.20 -2.54 20.35
CA ARG A 237 20.61 -1.58 19.31
C ARG A 237 19.45 -1.03 18.52
N ASP A 238 18.43 -1.85 18.21
CA ASP A 238 17.25 -1.40 17.48
C ASP A 238 16.48 -0.32 18.27
N ALA A 239 16.35 -0.45 19.61
CA ALA A 239 15.76 0.62 20.44
C ALA A 239 16.61 1.90 20.47
N TYR A 240 17.94 1.78 20.53
CA TYR A 240 18.85 2.92 20.42
C TYR A 240 18.71 3.65 19.08
N MET A 241 18.78 2.90 17.97
CA MET A 241 18.63 3.46 16.64
C MET A 241 17.27 4.16 16.44
N THR A 242 16.19 3.56 16.96
CA THR A 242 14.85 4.14 16.94
C THR A 242 14.82 5.50 17.64
N TYR A 243 15.44 5.63 18.80
CA TYR A 243 15.49 6.88 19.54
C TYR A 243 16.35 7.95 18.83
N MET A 244 17.51 7.57 18.29
CA MET A 244 18.37 8.51 17.57
C MET A 244 17.72 9.01 16.28
N LEU A 245 17.05 8.10 15.56
CA LEU A 245 16.27 8.46 14.37
C LEU A 245 15.12 9.41 14.74
N TYR A 246 14.42 9.18 15.86
CA TYR A 246 13.43 10.11 16.39
C TYR A 246 14.02 11.51 16.60
N LYS A 247 15.17 11.63 17.26
CA LYS A 247 15.82 12.93 17.50
C LYS A 247 16.12 13.65 16.19
N HIS A 248 16.68 12.96 15.22
CA HIS A 248 16.95 13.52 13.89
C HIS A 248 15.66 13.98 13.18
N GLN A 249 14.60 13.16 13.22
CA GLN A 249 13.32 13.48 12.60
C GLN A 249 12.64 14.67 13.30
N LEU A 250 12.75 14.77 14.62
CA LEU A 250 12.17 15.87 15.38
C LEU A 250 12.75 17.22 14.93
N GLU A 251 14.05 17.30 14.66
CA GLU A 251 14.69 18.52 14.12
C GLU A 251 14.07 18.97 12.79
N PHE A 252 13.66 18.01 11.93
CA PHE A 252 12.95 18.32 10.69
C PHE A 252 11.56 18.90 10.97
N PHE A 253 10.78 18.24 11.85
CA PHE A 253 9.41 18.66 12.12
C PHE A 253 9.29 19.98 12.88
N GLU A 254 10.29 20.33 13.71
CA GLU A 254 10.31 21.57 14.48
C GLU A 254 10.68 22.81 13.65
N ARG A 255 11.10 22.65 12.40
CA ARG A 255 11.35 23.79 11.50
C ARG A 255 10.04 24.49 11.14
N PRO A 256 10.00 25.83 11.14
CA PRO A 256 8.77 26.59 10.87
C PRO A 256 8.08 26.22 9.55
N GLU A 257 8.84 25.94 8.51
CA GLU A 257 8.30 25.52 7.20
C GLU A 257 7.61 24.15 7.22
N ASN A 258 7.77 23.37 8.29
CA ASN A 258 7.22 22.03 8.45
C ASN A 258 6.06 21.97 9.45
N GLU A 259 5.56 23.09 9.96
CA GLU A 259 4.51 23.19 10.98
C GLU A 259 3.24 22.40 10.58
N GLU A 260 2.76 22.57 9.34
CA GLU A 260 1.54 21.89 8.88
C GLU A 260 1.72 20.38 8.76
N VAL A 261 2.86 19.90 8.26
CA VAL A 261 3.14 18.46 8.21
C VAL A 261 3.36 17.88 9.61
N TYR A 262 3.92 18.65 10.54
CA TYR A 262 4.05 18.24 11.93
C TYR A 262 2.70 18.13 12.63
N LYS A 263 1.80 19.07 12.36
CA LYS A 263 0.42 19.01 12.85
C LYS A 263 -0.33 17.80 12.30
N LEU A 264 -0.20 17.53 11.00
CA LEU A 264 -0.72 16.31 10.36
C LEU A 264 -0.19 15.04 11.06
N PHE A 265 1.13 14.99 11.29
CA PHE A 265 1.77 13.87 11.98
C PHE A 265 1.14 13.61 13.35
N LYS A 266 1.03 14.64 14.18
CA LYS A 266 0.51 14.52 15.55
C LYS A 266 -0.99 14.24 15.62
N GLU A 267 -1.79 14.94 14.79
CA GLU A 267 -3.25 14.91 14.90
C GLU A 267 -3.90 13.78 14.10
N ILE A 268 -3.20 13.26 13.08
CA ILE A 268 -3.75 12.23 12.18
C ILE A 268 -2.90 10.97 12.22
N GLU A 269 -1.62 11.07 11.83
CA GLU A 269 -0.84 9.87 11.54
C GLU A 269 -0.49 9.07 12.81
N MET A 270 -0.16 9.72 13.92
CA MET A 270 0.10 9.00 15.17
C MET A 270 -1.14 8.33 15.73
N PRO A 271 -2.31 8.99 15.86
CA PRO A 271 -3.54 8.30 16.26
C PRO A 271 -3.92 7.14 15.32
N ILE A 272 -3.67 7.26 14.01
CA ILE A 272 -3.97 6.19 13.05
C ILE A 272 -3.15 4.91 13.32
N VAL A 273 -1.96 5.00 13.87
CA VAL A 273 -1.20 3.79 14.29
C VAL A 273 -2.02 2.97 15.28
N GLN A 274 -2.58 3.64 16.31
CA GLN A 274 -3.42 2.98 17.31
C GLN A 274 -4.74 2.47 16.73
N VAL A 275 -5.42 3.27 15.89
CA VAL A 275 -6.67 2.88 15.23
C VAL A 275 -6.47 1.64 14.38
N THR A 276 -5.43 1.61 13.55
CA THR A 276 -5.16 0.46 12.67
C THR A 276 -4.70 -0.78 13.45
N ALA A 277 -3.99 -0.62 14.56
CA ALA A 277 -3.68 -1.72 15.47
C ALA A 277 -4.97 -2.33 16.06
N SER A 278 -5.88 -1.49 16.54
CA SER A 278 -7.18 -1.91 17.07
C SER A 278 -8.07 -2.58 16.01
N MET A 279 -8.16 -2.02 14.80
CA MET A 279 -8.90 -2.61 13.67
C MET A 279 -8.35 -4.00 13.32
N GLN A 280 -7.03 -4.14 13.23
CA GLN A 280 -6.38 -5.41 12.95
C GLN A 280 -6.64 -6.42 14.06
N ARG A 281 -6.59 -6.02 15.33
CA ARG A 281 -6.88 -6.90 16.47
C ARG A 281 -8.35 -7.30 16.54
N THR A 282 -9.27 -6.37 16.26
CA THR A 282 -10.71 -6.66 16.21
C THR A 282 -11.03 -7.66 15.11
N GLY A 283 -10.47 -7.47 13.90
CA GLY A 283 -10.74 -8.30 12.72
C GLY A 283 -12.21 -8.29 12.31
N VAL A 284 -12.56 -9.12 11.35
CA VAL A 284 -13.93 -9.24 10.80
C VAL A 284 -14.39 -10.70 10.75
N ALA A 285 -15.65 -10.96 11.05
CA ALA A 285 -16.22 -12.30 10.96
C ALA A 285 -16.42 -12.72 9.50
N ILE A 286 -16.16 -13.99 9.21
CA ILE A 286 -16.28 -14.57 7.86
C ILE A 286 -17.35 -15.64 7.86
N ASP A 287 -18.20 -15.62 6.81
CA ASP A 287 -19.19 -16.65 6.58
C ASP A 287 -18.56 -17.87 5.89
N THR A 288 -18.19 -18.87 6.68
CA THR A 288 -17.55 -20.11 6.22
C THR A 288 -18.52 -21.05 5.48
N GLU A 289 -19.82 -20.95 5.77
CA GLU A 289 -20.85 -21.72 5.06
C GLU A 289 -21.03 -21.16 3.64
N LEU A 290 -21.18 -19.84 3.52
CA LEU A 290 -21.23 -19.18 2.23
C LEU A 290 -19.93 -19.42 1.44
N ALA A 291 -18.77 -19.37 2.09
CA ALA A 291 -17.49 -19.66 1.46
C ALA A 291 -17.45 -21.07 0.85
N THR A 292 -17.96 -22.05 1.59
CA THR A 292 -18.07 -23.46 1.10
C THR A 292 -19.03 -23.56 -0.10
N LYS A 293 -20.16 -22.87 -0.05
CA LYS A 293 -21.13 -22.83 -1.15
C LYS A 293 -20.52 -22.20 -2.39
N LEU A 294 -19.89 -21.05 -2.26
CA LEU A 294 -19.20 -20.35 -3.36
C LEU A 294 -18.06 -21.21 -3.93
N LYS A 295 -17.27 -21.87 -3.08
CA LYS A 295 -16.24 -22.80 -3.52
C LYS A 295 -16.80 -23.84 -4.50
N ASN A 296 -17.84 -24.57 -4.10
CA ASN A 296 -18.44 -25.61 -4.94
C ASN A 296 -19.00 -25.04 -6.26
N GLU A 297 -19.64 -23.89 -6.20
CA GLU A 297 -20.17 -23.19 -7.39
C GLU A 297 -19.05 -22.80 -8.36
N TYR A 298 -18.01 -22.16 -7.86
CA TYR A 298 -16.90 -21.65 -8.68
C TYR A 298 -15.97 -22.77 -9.18
N GLU A 299 -15.81 -23.87 -8.45
CA GLU A 299 -15.12 -25.07 -8.92
C GLU A 299 -15.85 -25.69 -10.12
N ASN A 300 -17.18 -25.75 -10.08
CA ASN A 300 -17.99 -26.22 -11.22
C ASN A 300 -17.88 -25.28 -12.44
N LYS A 301 -18.03 -23.96 -12.22
CA LYS A 301 -17.82 -22.96 -13.27
C LYS A 301 -16.42 -23.04 -13.89
N LEU A 302 -15.38 -23.21 -13.05
CA LEU A 302 -14.02 -23.35 -13.52
C LEU A 302 -13.83 -24.59 -14.39
N LYS A 303 -14.46 -25.69 -14.03
CA LYS A 303 -14.47 -26.93 -14.84
C LYS A 303 -15.12 -26.71 -16.20
N GLU A 304 -16.32 -26.13 -16.24
CA GLU A 304 -17.06 -25.85 -17.47
C GLU A 304 -16.26 -24.93 -18.41
N VAL A 305 -15.69 -23.84 -17.88
CA VAL A 305 -14.92 -22.92 -18.73
C VAL A 305 -13.60 -23.54 -19.15
N THR A 306 -12.96 -24.38 -18.31
CA THR A 306 -11.75 -25.13 -18.70
C THR A 306 -12.01 -26.06 -19.88
N GLU A 307 -13.13 -26.80 -19.86
CA GLU A 307 -13.55 -27.64 -20.98
C GLU A 307 -13.84 -26.80 -22.24
N LYS A 308 -14.40 -25.60 -22.09
CA LYS A 308 -14.60 -24.65 -23.20
C LYS A 308 -13.26 -24.20 -23.78
N VAL A 309 -12.28 -23.84 -22.97
CA VAL A 309 -10.94 -23.45 -23.44
C VAL A 309 -10.27 -24.60 -24.18
N TYR A 310 -10.32 -25.82 -23.66
CA TYR A 310 -9.71 -26.97 -24.34
C TYR A 310 -10.37 -27.27 -25.68
N ARG A 311 -11.71 -27.19 -25.78
CA ARG A 311 -12.40 -27.34 -27.08
C ARG A 311 -11.94 -26.33 -28.13
N GLU A 312 -11.66 -25.10 -27.72
CA GLU A 312 -11.13 -24.08 -28.62
C GLU A 312 -9.64 -24.32 -28.95
N ILE A 313 -8.86 -24.89 -28.04
CA ILE A 313 -7.44 -25.27 -28.27
C ILE A 313 -7.35 -26.48 -29.22
N ASP A 314 -8.23 -27.44 -29.09
CA ASP A 314 -8.24 -28.64 -29.93
C ASP A 314 -8.33 -28.29 -31.43
N LEU A 315 -8.91 -27.12 -31.77
CA LEU A 315 -8.92 -26.61 -33.14
C LEU A 315 -7.52 -26.30 -33.69
N TYR A 316 -6.51 -26.22 -32.84
CA TYR A 316 -5.11 -25.89 -33.18
C TYR A 316 -4.14 -27.01 -32.77
N GLU A 317 -4.63 -28.25 -32.57
CA GLU A 317 -3.83 -29.38 -32.07
C GLU A 317 -2.67 -29.73 -33.02
N GLU A 318 -2.90 -29.67 -34.34
CA GLU A 318 -1.87 -29.94 -35.33
C GLU A 318 -0.74 -28.91 -35.29
N GLU A 319 -1.08 -27.61 -35.18
CA GLU A 319 -0.11 -26.51 -35.11
C GLU A 319 0.66 -26.55 -33.78
N ILE A 320 0.02 -26.88 -32.68
CA ILE A 320 0.62 -27.03 -31.36
C ILE A 320 1.63 -28.19 -31.38
N THR A 321 1.21 -29.34 -31.95
CA THR A 321 2.07 -30.51 -32.08
C THR A 321 3.28 -30.20 -32.95
N LYS A 322 3.09 -29.60 -34.11
CA LYS A 322 4.16 -29.15 -34.99
C LYS A 322 5.10 -28.17 -34.31
N TYR A 323 4.58 -27.21 -33.56
CA TYR A 323 5.40 -26.25 -32.80
C TYR A 323 6.27 -26.98 -31.77
N ARG A 324 5.71 -27.93 -30.98
CA ARG A 324 6.44 -28.73 -30.00
C ARG A 324 7.54 -29.57 -30.63
N MET A 325 7.30 -30.16 -31.81
CA MET A 325 8.32 -30.92 -32.53
C MET A 325 9.50 -30.08 -33.00
N ILE A 326 9.26 -28.82 -33.39
CA ILE A 326 10.29 -27.89 -33.84
C ILE A 326 11.03 -27.25 -32.64
N HIS A 327 10.30 -26.97 -31.55
CA HIS A 327 10.79 -26.24 -30.38
C HIS A 327 10.73 -27.11 -29.12
N TYR A 328 11.44 -28.24 -29.11
CA TYR A 328 11.40 -29.22 -28.02
C TYR A 328 11.80 -28.66 -26.63
N ASN A 329 12.53 -27.55 -26.56
CA ASN A 329 12.87 -26.83 -25.32
C ASN A 329 11.97 -25.62 -25.07
N SER A 330 10.82 -25.52 -25.73
CA SER A 330 9.92 -24.39 -25.54
C SER A 330 9.32 -24.37 -24.12
N LYS A 331 8.92 -23.19 -23.67
CA LYS A 331 8.20 -23.02 -22.41
C LYS A 331 6.74 -23.48 -22.46
N LEU A 332 6.26 -23.97 -23.62
CA LEU A 332 4.87 -24.41 -23.78
C LEU A 332 4.65 -25.72 -23.04
N GLY A 333 3.94 -25.64 -21.91
CA GLY A 333 3.67 -26.80 -21.05
C GLY A 333 2.65 -27.78 -21.65
N GLU A 334 2.57 -28.96 -21.06
CA GLU A 334 1.54 -29.96 -21.32
C GLU A 334 0.95 -30.46 -20.00
N PRO A 335 -0.28 -30.06 -19.66
CA PRO A 335 -1.18 -29.15 -20.39
C PRO A 335 -0.70 -27.69 -20.41
N ILE A 336 -1.25 -26.90 -21.34
CA ILE A 336 -0.96 -25.45 -21.43
C ILE A 336 -1.51 -24.74 -20.19
N ASN A 337 -0.68 -23.95 -19.54
CA ASN A 337 -1.10 -23.16 -18.39
C ASN A 337 -1.66 -21.80 -18.82
N PHE A 338 -2.98 -21.63 -18.73
CA PHE A 338 -3.69 -20.41 -19.14
C PHE A 338 -3.41 -19.20 -18.27
N ASN A 339 -2.78 -19.37 -17.09
CA ASN A 339 -2.33 -18.29 -16.23
C ASN A 339 -0.89 -17.83 -16.56
N SER A 340 -0.15 -18.60 -17.36
CA SER A 340 1.19 -18.25 -17.79
C SER A 340 1.16 -17.29 -18.97
N ASN A 341 1.65 -16.07 -18.78
CA ASN A 341 1.77 -15.09 -19.87
C ASN A 341 2.66 -15.60 -21.01
N ASP A 342 3.78 -16.27 -20.67
CA ASP A 342 4.70 -16.81 -21.65
C ASP A 342 4.05 -17.90 -22.52
N GLN A 343 3.31 -18.84 -21.89
CA GLN A 343 2.67 -19.92 -22.61
C GLN A 343 1.54 -19.43 -23.51
N LEU A 344 0.72 -18.49 -23.02
CA LEU A 344 -0.31 -17.86 -23.82
C LEU A 344 0.26 -17.02 -24.96
N ALA A 345 1.37 -16.32 -24.75
CA ALA A 345 2.00 -15.57 -25.82
C ALA A 345 2.54 -16.48 -26.93
N ILE A 346 3.07 -17.66 -26.58
CA ILE A 346 3.46 -18.69 -27.54
C ILE A 346 2.23 -19.17 -28.31
N LEU A 347 1.16 -19.58 -27.61
CA LEU A 347 -0.05 -20.08 -28.22
C LEU A 347 -0.67 -19.07 -29.20
N LEU A 348 -0.89 -17.84 -28.75
CA LEU A 348 -1.62 -16.84 -29.52
C LEU A 348 -0.79 -16.24 -30.67
N TYR A 349 0.50 -15.94 -30.42
CA TYR A 349 1.30 -15.18 -31.39
C TYR A 349 2.23 -16.04 -32.24
N ASP A 350 2.73 -17.16 -31.69
CA ASP A 350 3.72 -17.98 -32.41
C ASP A 350 3.07 -19.20 -33.07
N ILE A 351 1.92 -19.69 -32.55
CA ILE A 351 1.20 -20.85 -33.08
C ILE A 351 -0.04 -20.38 -33.90
N ILE A 352 -0.97 -19.65 -33.28
CA ILE A 352 -2.21 -19.20 -33.92
C ILE A 352 -1.97 -18.02 -34.87
N GLY A 353 -0.93 -17.22 -34.65
CA GLY A 353 -0.58 -16.09 -35.51
C GLY A 353 -1.47 -14.86 -35.32
N CYS A 354 -2.00 -14.63 -34.11
CA CYS A 354 -2.81 -13.46 -33.80
C CYS A 354 -2.06 -12.15 -34.05
N GLN A 355 -2.79 -11.10 -34.42
CA GLN A 355 -2.23 -9.75 -34.59
C GLN A 355 -1.60 -9.26 -33.29
N ARG A 356 -0.37 -8.80 -33.37
CA ARG A 356 0.37 -8.29 -32.20
C ARG A 356 0.02 -6.82 -31.95
N ASP A 357 -0.14 -6.47 -30.67
CA ASP A 357 -0.30 -5.08 -30.28
C ASP A 357 1.05 -4.34 -30.47
N PRO A 358 1.05 -3.15 -31.11
CA PRO A 358 2.29 -2.42 -31.39
C PRO A 358 3.09 -2.03 -30.14
N GLU A 359 2.39 -1.71 -29.03
CA GLU A 359 3.03 -1.30 -27.78
C GLU A 359 3.50 -2.48 -26.94
N LYS A 360 2.74 -3.61 -27.01
CA LYS A 360 3.01 -4.85 -26.25
C LYS A 360 2.88 -6.07 -27.16
N PRO A 361 3.87 -6.32 -28.03
CA PRO A 361 3.76 -7.36 -29.09
C PRO A 361 3.53 -8.80 -28.57
N ARG A 362 3.77 -9.05 -27.29
CA ARG A 362 3.53 -10.34 -26.62
C ARG A 362 2.64 -10.21 -25.39
N GLY A 363 1.85 -9.13 -25.31
CA GLY A 363 0.94 -8.88 -24.19
C GLY A 363 -0.17 -9.95 -24.13
N THR A 364 -0.48 -10.41 -22.92
CA THR A 364 -1.60 -11.34 -22.65
C THR A 364 -2.42 -10.88 -21.47
N ASP A 365 -2.32 -9.60 -21.13
CA ASP A 365 -3.20 -8.96 -20.16
C ASP A 365 -4.62 -8.80 -20.73
N GLU A 366 -5.59 -8.56 -19.85
CA GLU A 366 -7.01 -8.45 -20.20
C GLU A 366 -7.26 -7.43 -21.34
N LYS A 367 -6.57 -6.28 -21.30
CA LYS A 367 -6.71 -5.21 -22.31
C LYS A 367 -6.24 -5.64 -23.70
N ILE A 368 -5.24 -6.50 -23.77
CA ILE A 368 -4.74 -7.03 -25.03
C ILE A 368 -5.62 -8.16 -25.51
N LEU A 369 -5.94 -9.13 -24.64
CA LEU A 369 -6.76 -10.28 -25.01
C LEU A 369 -8.17 -9.86 -25.48
N SER A 370 -8.78 -8.84 -24.87
CA SER A 370 -10.10 -8.33 -25.27
C SER A 370 -10.14 -7.70 -26.68
N LYS A 371 -8.98 -7.28 -27.22
CA LYS A 371 -8.86 -6.79 -28.60
C LYS A 371 -8.80 -7.95 -29.62
N ILE A 372 -8.35 -9.13 -29.19
CA ILE A 372 -8.26 -10.32 -30.04
C ILE A 372 -9.63 -11.01 -29.99
N LYS A 373 -10.43 -10.78 -31.02
CA LYS A 373 -11.81 -11.30 -31.10
C LYS A 373 -11.83 -12.77 -31.55
N LEU A 374 -11.36 -13.69 -30.70
CA LEU A 374 -11.43 -15.13 -30.90
C LEU A 374 -12.22 -15.79 -29.76
N PRO A 375 -13.04 -16.84 -30.04
CA PRO A 375 -13.71 -17.58 -28.98
C PRO A 375 -12.75 -18.11 -27.91
N LEU A 376 -11.56 -18.52 -28.32
CA LEU A 376 -10.47 -18.93 -27.40
C LEU A 376 -10.07 -17.84 -26.42
N THR A 377 -9.85 -16.58 -26.88
CA THR A 377 -9.43 -15.49 -25.98
C THR A 377 -10.54 -15.08 -25.03
N GLU A 378 -11.80 -15.13 -25.45
CA GLU A 378 -12.97 -14.90 -24.58
C GLU A 378 -13.05 -15.98 -23.49
N ALA A 379 -12.88 -17.25 -23.86
CA ALA A 379 -12.87 -18.36 -22.91
C ALA A 379 -11.69 -18.28 -21.92
N ILE A 380 -10.50 -17.85 -22.36
CA ILE A 380 -9.35 -17.64 -21.49
C ILE A 380 -9.57 -16.47 -20.50
N LEU A 381 -10.19 -15.38 -20.93
CA LEU A 381 -10.54 -14.26 -20.05
C LEU A 381 -11.55 -14.69 -18.98
N GLU A 382 -12.58 -15.44 -19.38
CA GLU A 382 -13.57 -16.02 -18.47
C GLU A 382 -12.88 -16.97 -17.45
N TYR A 383 -12.03 -17.87 -17.93
CA TYR A 383 -11.23 -18.77 -17.09
C TYR A 383 -10.39 -18.00 -16.06
N ARG A 384 -9.64 -16.99 -16.50
CA ARG A 384 -8.78 -16.18 -15.61
C ARG A 384 -9.60 -15.46 -14.54
N THR A 385 -10.77 -14.95 -14.92
CA THR A 385 -11.67 -14.26 -13.97
C THR A 385 -12.17 -15.23 -12.91
N ILE A 386 -12.73 -16.37 -13.32
CA ILE A 386 -13.24 -17.40 -12.40
C ILE A 386 -12.12 -17.95 -11.51
N ASN A 387 -10.97 -18.29 -12.10
CA ASN A 387 -9.83 -18.82 -11.36
C ASN A 387 -9.26 -17.80 -10.33
N LYS A 388 -9.23 -16.53 -10.68
CA LYS A 388 -8.82 -15.46 -9.75
C LYS A 388 -9.81 -15.34 -8.59
N LEU A 389 -11.10 -15.33 -8.85
CA LEU A 389 -12.13 -15.25 -7.80
C LEU A 389 -12.03 -16.45 -6.85
N LEU A 390 -11.90 -17.64 -7.39
CA LEU A 390 -11.77 -18.87 -6.61
C LEU A 390 -10.48 -18.89 -5.78
N SER A 391 -9.33 -18.75 -6.44
CA SER A 391 -8.03 -18.96 -5.78
C SER A 391 -7.61 -17.81 -4.85
N THR A 392 -7.85 -16.55 -5.28
CA THR A 392 -7.37 -15.36 -4.55
C THR A 392 -8.28 -14.97 -3.41
N TYR A 393 -9.59 -15.26 -3.53
CA TYR A 393 -10.58 -14.81 -2.54
C TYR A 393 -11.33 -15.95 -1.88
N ILE A 394 -12.07 -16.77 -2.65
CA ILE A 394 -12.99 -17.78 -2.07
C ILE A 394 -12.24 -18.81 -1.21
N LEU A 395 -11.09 -19.29 -1.69
CA LEU A 395 -10.26 -20.26 -0.95
C LEU A 395 -9.31 -19.57 0.03
N ALA A 396 -8.74 -18.42 -0.35
CA ALA A 396 -7.70 -17.79 0.47
C ALA A 396 -8.24 -17.03 1.69
N ILE A 397 -9.44 -16.43 1.62
CA ILE A 397 -10.02 -15.69 2.74
C ILE A 397 -10.30 -16.61 3.94
N PRO A 398 -11.05 -17.71 3.80
CA PRO A 398 -11.31 -18.62 4.93
C PRO A 398 -10.04 -19.26 5.50
N ALA A 399 -9.04 -19.52 4.66
CA ALA A 399 -7.76 -20.10 5.09
C ALA A 399 -6.92 -19.16 6.00
N LYS A 400 -7.27 -17.87 6.06
CA LYS A 400 -6.60 -16.85 6.90
C LYS A 400 -7.36 -16.51 8.18
N ILE A 401 -8.45 -17.21 8.48
CA ILE A 401 -9.17 -17.03 9.75
C ILE A 401 -8.23 -17.47 10.88
N GLU A 402 -8.06 -16.58 11.86
CA GLU A 402 -7.28 -16.86 13.05
C GLU A 402 -8.03 -17.84 13.95
N PRO A 403 -7.48 -19.03 14.24
CA PRO A 403 -8.20 -20.05 14.99
C PRO A 403 -8.60 -19.63 16.40
N SER A 404 -7.81 -18.78 17.07
CA SER A 404 -8.07 -18.34 18.44
C SER A 404 -9.24 -17.37 18.56
N THR A 405 -9.53 -16.60 17.49
CA THR A 405 -10.59 -15.58 17.49
C THR A 405 -11.77 -15.95 16.59
N GLY A 406 -11.59 -16.88 15.65
CA GLY A 406 -12.56 -17.19 14.60
C GLY A 406 -12.77 -16.05 13.58
N ARG A 407 -11.89 -15.05 13.54
CA ARG A 407 -12.03 -13.85 12.71
C ARG A 407 -10.85 -13.71 11.75
N LEU A 408 -11.03 -12.88 10.73
CA LEU A 408 -9.99 -12.49 9.77
C LEU A 408 -9.36 -11.17 10.22
N HIS A 409 -8.04 -11.15 10.35
CA HIS A 409 -7.27 -10.00 10.85
C HIS A 409 -6.37 -9.41 9.77
N ALA A 410 -6.97 -8.63 8.85
CA ALA A 410 -6.22 -7.97 7.80
C ALA A 410 -5.35 -6.84 8.35
N SER A 411 -4.15 -6.68 7.82
CA SER A 411 -3.26 -5.57 8.15
C SER A 411 -3.57 -4.34 7.29
N PHE A 412 -3.74 -3.17 7.92
CA PHE A 412 -3.90 -1.89 7.27
C PHE A 412 -2.60 -1.10 7.36
N ASN A 413 -2.05 -0.71 6.20
CA ASN A 413 -0.79 0.01 6.11
C ASN A 413 -1.06 1.47 5.73
N GLN A 414 -0.82 2.39 6.66
CA GLN A 414 -1.06 3.83 6.45
C GLN A 414 -0.01 4.48 5.53
N ASN A 415 1.14 3.83 5.33
CA ASN A 415 2.27 4.28 4.52
C ASN A 415 2.38 3.51 3.19
N GLY A 416 1.32 2.81 2.77
CA GLY A 416 1.36 1.88 1.64
C GLY A 416 1.13 2.51 0.27
N ALA A 417 0.78 3.81 0.20
CA ALA A 417 0.56 4.54 -1.05
C ALA A 417 1.07 5.97 -0.94
N ASP A 418 1.71 6.49 -2.00
CA ASP A 418 2.29 7.84 -2.03
C ASP A 418 1.26 8.97 -1.83
N THR A 419 -0.02 8.67 -2.04
CA THR A 419 -1.13 9.59 -1.82
C THR A 419 -1.61 9.65 -0.36
N GLY A 420 -1.06 8.85 0.55
CA GLY A 420 -1.55 8.74 1.92
C GLY A 420 -2.74 7.81 2.12
N ARG A 421 -3.27 7.20 1.05
CA ARG A 421 -4.32 6.16 1.15
C ARG A 421 -3.79 4.93 1.87
N PHE A 422 -4.68 4.20 2.52
CA PHE A 422 -4.34 2.88 3.05
C PHE A 422 -4.05 1.89 1.93
N SER A 423 -3.07 1.04 2.13
CA SER A 423 -3.05 -0.29 1.53
C SER A 423 -3.40 -1.34 2.57
N SER A 424 -3.75 -2.53 2.13
CA SER A 424 -4.03 -3.62 3.05
C SER A 424 -3.39 -4.93 2.57
N SER A 425 -3.02 -5.77 3.52
CA SER A 425 -2.42 -7.08 3.27
C SER A 425 -2.98 -8.13 4.21
N ASP A 426 -2.85 -9.37 3.82
CA ASP A 426 -3.20 -10.54 4.58
C ASP A 426 -4.65 -10.64 5.10
N PRO A 427 -5.66 -10.47 4.19
CA PRO A 427 -5.63 -10.25 2.76
C PRO A 427 -5.69 -8.77 2.36
N ASN A 428 -5.49 -8.49 1.05
CA ASN A 428 -5.71 -7.14 0.53
C ASN A 428 -7.21 -6.85 0.38
N LEU A 429 -7.80 -6.17 1.35
CA LEU A 429 -9.23 -5.80 1.36
C LEU A 429 -9.57 -4.69 0.37
N GLN A 430 -8.59 -3.84 -0.02
CA GLN A 430 -8.81 -2.74 -0.96
C GLN A 430 -9.18 -3.21 -2.36
N ASN A 431 -8.82 -4.44 -2.72
CA ASN A 431 -9.02 -5.00 -4.08
C ASN A 431 -10.09 -6.09 -4.14
N ILE A 432 -10.92 -6.24 -3.11
CA ILE A 432 -12.01 -7.22 -3.12
C ILE A 432 -13.08 -6.80 -4.13
N PRO A 433 -13.37 -7.62 -5.15
CA PRO A 433 -14.33 -7.29 -6.19
C PRO A 433 -15.74 -7.12 -5.62
N ARG A 434 -16.52 -6.23 -6.25
CA ARG A 434 -17.94 -6.05 -5.91
C ARG A 434 -18.79 -7.22 -6.41
N ASP A 435 -18.40 -7.77 -7.55
CA ASP A 435 -19.09 -8.88 -8.19
C ASP A 435 -18.70 -10.24 -7.60
N GLY A 436 -19.50 -11.26 -7.87
CA GLY A 436 -19.20 -12.66 -7.50
C GLY A 436 -19.52 -13.03 -6.06
N GLY A 437 -20.21 -12.17 -5.29
CA GLY A 437 -20.64 -12.45 -3.91
C GLY A 437 -19.50 -12.51 -2.88
N ILE A 438 -18.27 -12.13 -3.26
CA ILE A 438 -17.08 -12.23 -2.38
C ILE A 438 -17.21 -11.32 -1.16
N ARG A 439 -17.76 -10.12 -1.33
CA ARG A 439 -17.96 -9.18 -0.20
C ARG A 439 -18.94 -9.72 0.83
N HIS A 440 -19.91 -10.53 0.42
CA HIS A 440 -20.86 -11.16 1.33
C HIS A 440 -20.21 -12.19 2.27
N LEU A 441 -18.97 -12.61 2.03
CA LEU A 441 -18.20 -13.43 2.98
C LEU A 441 -17.94 -12.69 4.29
N PHE A 442 -17.87 -11.36 4.26
CA PHE A 442 -17.62 -10.52 5.43
C PHE A 442 -18.95 -10.22 6.09
N LYS A 443 -19.16 -10.75 7.27
CA LYS A 443 -20.42 -10.63 8.00
C LYS A 443 -20.28 -9.99 9.38
N ALA A 444 -21.38 -9.50 9.90
CA ALA A 444 -21.45 -9.09 11.31
C ALA A 444 -21.26 -10.27 12.26
N SER A 445 -20.77 -9.98 13.44
CA SER A 445 -20.78 -10.95 14.56
C SER A 445 -22.21 -11.28 14.98
N GLU A 446 -22.39 -12.40 15.66
CA GLU A 446 -23.68 -12.81 16.21
C GLU A 446 -24.25 -11.70 17.13
N GLY A 447 -25.52 -11.35 16.96
CA GLY A 447 -26.17 -10.27 17.72
C GLY A 447 -25.84 -8.85 17.25
N MET A 448 -25.00 -8.70 16.19
CA MET A 448 -24.59 -7.41 15.63
C MET A 448 -25.11 -7.18 14.22
N TYR A 449 -25.05 -5.91 13.78
CA TYR A 449 -25.14 -5.52 12.38
C TYR A 449 -23.84 -4.84 11.95
N LEU A 450 -23.50 -4.99 10.66
CA LEU A 450 -22.51 -4.11 10.00
C LEU A 450 -23.16 -2.74 9.74
N VAL A 451 -22.40 -1.71 9.97
CA VAL A 451 -22.72 -0.35 9.53
C VAL A 451 -21.53 0.20 8.77
N GLY A 452 -21.75 0.52 7.50
CA GLY A 452 -20.77 1.14 6.63
C GLY A 452 -21.19 2.56 6.29
N ALA A 453 -20.25 3.48 6.25
CA ALA A 453 -20.51 4.85 5.83
C ALA A 453 -19.47 5.30 4.80
N ASP A 454 -19.98 5.80 3.66
CA ASP A 454 -19.21 6.24 2.50
C ASP A 454 -19.38 7.72 2.23
N TYR A 455 -18.29 8.40 1.84
CA TYR A 455 -18.38 9.80 1.43
C TYR A 455 -18.94 9.93 0.00
N SER A 456 -20.09 10.55 -0.14
CA SER A 456 -20.68 10.81 -1.45
C SER A 456 -19.85 11.85 -2.22
N GLN A 457 -19.17 11.44 -3.30
CA GLN A 457 -18.35 12.30 -4.16
C GLN A 457 -17.26 13.07 -3.39
N GLN A 458 -16.51 12.41 -2.53
CA GLN A 458 -15.49 13.03 -1.67
C GLN A 458 -14.50 13.89 -2.46
N GLU A 459 -13.82 13.29 -3.44
CA GLU A 459 -12.79 13.97 -4.23
C GLU A 459 -13.31 15.14 -5.06
N PRO A 460 -14.45 15.06 -5.77
CA PRO A 460 -15.04 16.22 -6.45
C PRO A 460 -15.45 17.38 -5.53
N ARG A 461 -15.91 17.10 -4.30
CA ARG A 461 -16.23 18.15 -3.30
C ARG A 461 -14.97 18.85 -2.82
N ILE A 462 -13.91 18.09 -2.57
CA ILE A 462 -12.58 18.63 -2.24
C ILE A 462 -12.04 19.47 -3.40
N THR A 463 -12.16 18.99 -4.63
CA THR A 463 -11.72 19.72 -5.83
C THR A 463 -12.48 21.04 -5.95
N ALA A 464 -13.81 21.03 -5.77
CA ALA A 464 -14.62 22.25 -5.82
C ALA A 464 -14.19 23.29 -4.76
N HIS A 465 -13.84 22.83 -3.56
CA HIS A 465 -13.31 23.70 -2.51
C HIS A 465 -11.94 24.29 -2.90
N LEU A 466 -11.00 23.45 -3.37
CA LEU A 466 -9.64 23.85 -3.65
C LEU A 466 -9.53 24.83 -4.84
N CYS A 467 -10.27 24.57 -5.91
CA CYS A 467 -10.27 25.46 -7.08
C CYS A 467 -11.17 26.69 -6.93
N GLY A 468 -12.12 26.67 -5.99
CA GLY A 468 -13.06 27.76 -5.78
C GLY A 468 -14.00 28.01 -6.97
N ASP A 469 -14.25 27.01 -7.82
CA ASP A 469 -15.13 27.14 -8.98
C ASP A 469 -16.59 27.25 -8.55
N GLU A 470 -17.23 28.35 -8.94
CA GLU A 470 -18.58 28.68 -8.48
C GLU A 470 -19.64 27.72 -9.02
N ASN A 471 -19.48 27.21 -10.24
CA ASN A 471 -20.40 26.26 -10.84
C ASN A 471 -20.36 24.93 -10.07
N MET A 472 -19.16 24.47 -9.70
CA MET A 472 -19.01 23.27 -8.88
C MET A 472 -19.59 23.46 -7.47
N ILE A 473 -19.25 24.57 -6.81
CA ILE A 473 -19.71 24.87 -5.45
C ILE A 473 -21.24 25.01 -5.42
N ASN A 474 -21.83 25.70 -6.38
CA ASN A 474 -23.27 25.91 -6.47
C ASN A 474 -24.04 24.62 -6.73
N ALA A 475 -23.49 23.69 -7.53
CA ALA A 475 -24.11 22.38 -7.72
C ALA A 475 -24.30 21.68 -6.38
N TYR A 476 -23.26 21.66 -5.51
CA TYR A 476 -23.35 21.04 -4.19
C TYR A 476 -24.24 21.80 -3.20
N LYS A 477 -24.20 23.13 -3.20
CA LYS A 477 -25.06 23.97 -2.31
C LYS A 477 -26.55 23.84 -2.65
N THR A 478 -26.87 23.64 -3.93
CA THR A 478 -28.26 23.48 -4.40
C THR A 478 -28.74 22.03 -4.42
N GLY A 479 -27.90 21.07 -3.96
CA GLY A 479 -28.22 19.64 -3.93
C GLY A 479 -28.26 18.96 -5.31
N LYS A 480 -27.74 19.62 -6.35
CA LYS A 480 -27.66 19.05 -7.68
C LYS A 480 -26.47 18.06 -7.79
N ASP A 481 -26.63 17.05 -8.64
CA ASP A 481 -25.50 16.17 -9.00
C ASP A 481 -24.47 16.92 -9.85
N LEU A 482 -23.22 16.96 -9.39
CA LEU A 482 -22.16 17.68 -10.07
C LEU A 482 -21.96 17.18 -11.51
N TYR A 483 -21.92 15.88 -11.72
CA TYR A 483 -21.66 15.33 -13.05
C TYR A 483 -22.79 15.58 -14.04
N SER A 484 -24.04 15.60 -13.58
CA SER A 484 -25.18 16.01 -14.39
C SER A 484 -25.15 17.50 -14.68
N THR A 485 -24.70 18.33 -13.74
CA THR A 485 -24.49 19.77 -13.95
C THR A 485 -23.38 20.01 -14.96
N MET A 486 -22.25 19.31 -14.83
CA MET A 486 -21.17 19.35 -15.81
C MET A 486 -21.62 18.90 -17.20
N ALA A 487 -22.38 17.82 -17.29
CA ALA A 487 -22.91 17.32 -18.56
C ALA A 487 -23.87 18.31 -19.20
N SER A 488 -24.71 19.00 -18.44
CA SER A 488 -25.59 20.08 -18.94
C SER A 488 -24.79 21.21 -19.59
N LEU A 489 -23.67 21.60 -18.98
CA LEU A 489 -22.80 22.64 -19.55
C LEU A 489 -22.06 22.15 -20.79
N VAL A 490 -21.48 20.95 -20.76
CA VAL A 490 -20.68 20.38 -21.85
C VAL A 490 -21.53 20.08 -23.09
N TYR A 491 -22.74 19.52 -22.91
CA TYR A 491 -23.62 19.13 -24.03
C TYR A 491 -24.64 20.21 -24.38
N HIS A 492 -24.65 21.37 -23.68
CA HIS A 492 -25.59 22.48 -23.90
C HIS A 492 -27.07 22.05 -23.86
N VAL A 493 -27.42 21.17 -22.93
CA VAL A 493 -28.77 20.65 -22.72
C VAL A 493 -29.25 20.91 -21.29
N PRO A 494 -30.56 20.93 -21.03
CA PRO A 494 -31.10 21.13 -19.67
C PRO A 494 -30.55 20.08 -18.70
N TYR A 495 -30.39 20.45 -17.41
CA TYR A 495 -29.88 19.58 -16.35
C TYR A 495 -30.68 18.27 -16.25
N GLU A 496 -32.02 18.36 -16.41
CA GLU A 496 -32.96 17.22 -16.32
C GLU A 496 -32.63 16.13 -17.37
N GLU A 497 -32.15 16.54 -18.55
CA GLU A 497 -31.73 15.64 -19.62
C GLU A 497 -30.37 14.95 -19.36
N CYS A 498 -29.64 15.43 -18.35
CA CYS A 498 -28.35 14.86 -17.92
C CYS A 498 -28.45 14.02 -16.64
N ARG A 499 -29.64 13.93 -16.01
CA ARG A 499 -29.86 13.10 -14.82
C ARG A 499 -29.93 11.61 -15.21
N GLU A 500 -29.40 10.74 -14.35
CA GLU A 500 -29.50 9.28 -14.52
C GLU A 500 -30.94 8.76 -14.39
N PHE A 501 -31.74 9.42 -13.53
CA PHE A 501 -33.14 9.09 -13.29
C PHE A 501 -34.04 10.30 -13.60
N ARG A 502 -35.19 10.06 -14.21
CA ARG A 502 -36.25 11.06 -14.38
C ARG A 502 -36.98 11.29 -13.06
N GLU A 503 -37.87 12.30 -13.02
CA GLU A 503 -38.65 12.59 -11.83
C GLU A 503 -39.61 11.45 -11.43
N ASP A 504 -40.05 10.67 -12.38
CA ASP A 504 -40.87 9.47 -12.18
C ASP A 504 -40.08 8.23 -11.70
N GLY A 505 -38.79 8.37 -11.47
CA GLY A 505 -37.88 7.27 -11.07
C GLY A 505 -37.38 6.39 -12.21
N SER A 506 -37.85 6.59 -13.45
CA SER A 506 -37.41 5.82 -14.61
C SER A 506 -35.97 6.18 -15.02
N VAL A 507 -35.23 5.19 -15.54
CA VAL A 507 -33.85 5.39 -16.01
C VAL A 507 -33.83 6.24 -17.29
N ASN A 508 -33.13 7.36 -17.26
CA ASN A 508 -32.82 8.17 -18.42
C ASN A 508 -31.51 7.69 -19.07
N LYS A 509 -31.59 6.82 -20.06
CA LYS A 509 -30.43 6.20 -20.72
C LYS A 509 -29.45 7.24 -21.29
N GLU A 510 -29.96 8.27 -21.97
CA GLU A 510 -29.13 9.32 -22.57
C GLU A 510 -28.49 10.20 -21.49
N GLY A 511 -29.25 10.59 -20.47
CA GLY A 511 -28.74 11.34 -19.33
C GLY A 511 -27.64 10.56 -18.58
N LYS A 512 -27.87 9.28 -18.34
CA LYS A 512 -26.86 8.38 -17.75
C LYS A 512 -25.58 8.33 -18.59
N LYS A 513 -25.69 8.23 -19.93
CA LYS A 513 -24.55 8.20 -20.84
C LYS A 513 -23.77 9.50 -20.78
N ARG A 514 -24.43 10.67 -20.95
CA ARG A 514 -23.81 12.01 -20.88
C ARG A 514 -23.09 12.22 -19.53
N ARG A 515 -23.78 11.91 -18.43
CA ARG A 515 -23.25 12.00 -17.07
C ARG A 515 -22.00 11.09 -16.92
N SER A 516 -22.05 9.87 -17.40
CA SER A 516 -20.94 8.89 -17.28
C SER A 516 -19.72 9.32 -18.07
N HIS A 517 -19.91 9.87 -19.28
CA HIS A 517 -18.81 10.40 -20.09
C HIS A 517 -18.10 11.55 -19.36
N VAL A 518 -18.85 12.55 -18.92
CA VAL A 518 -18.27 13.72 -18.22
C VAL A 518 -17.63 13.31 -16.90
N LYS A 519 -18.24 12.39 -16.14
CA LYS A 519 -17.64 11.81 -14.93
C LYS A 519 -16.28 11.16 -15.23
N ALA A 520 -16.18 10.34 -16.26
CA ALA A 520 -14.97 9.64 -16.62
C ALA A 520 -13.85 10.61 -17.08
N ILE A 521 -14.24 11.66 -17.82
CA ILE A 521 -13.30 12.70 -18.28
C ILE A 521 -12.82 13.53 -17.09
N PHE A 522 -13.73 14.07 -16.26
CA PHE A 522 -13.37 14.87 -15.11
C PHE A 522 -12.47 14.10 -14.12
N LEU A 523 -12.85 12.88 -13.77
CA LEU A 523 -12.00 12.03 -12.94
C LEU A 523 -10.69 11.67 -13.65
N GLY A 524 -10.73 11.46 -14.96
CA GLY A 524 -9.53 11.26 -15.78
C GLY A 524 -8.55 12.42 -15.64
N ILE A 525 -9.04 13.65 -15.72
CA ILE A 525 -8.24 14.88 -15.52
C ILE A 525 -7.69 14.93 -14.10
N CYS A 526 -8.53 14.73 -13.09
CA CYS A 526 -8.10 14.69 -11.69
C CYS A 526 -7.06 13.60 -11.41
N TYR A 527 -7.12 12.48 -12.15
CA TYR A 527 -6.15 11.38 -12.03
C TYR A 527 -4.96 11.48 -13.00
N GLY A 528 -4.83 12.60 -13.72
CA GLY A 528 -3.74 12.85 -14.64
C GLY A 528 -3.78 12.00 -15.92
N LYS A 529 -4.94 11.52 -16.34
CA LYS A 529 -5.08 10.84 -17.65
C LYS A 529 -5.03 11.87 -18.76
N GLY A 530 -4.22 11.61 -19.79
CA GLY A 530 -4.25 12.38 -21.03
C GLY A 530 -5.42 12.00 -21.93
N VAL A 531 -5.81 12.88 -22.85
CA VAL A 531 -6.90 12.70 -23.82
C VAL A 531 -6.85 11.35 -24.56
N PRO A 532 -5.68 10.85 -25.04
CA PRO A 532 -5.63 9.54 -25.70
C PRO A 532 -6.03 8.37 -24.80
N SER A 533 -5.76 8.46 -23.48
CA SER A 533 -6.17 7.43 -22.53
C SER A 533 -7.67 7.50 -22.23
N ILE A 534 -8.20 8.70 -22.11
CA ILE A 534 -9.63 8.97 -21.93
C ILE A 534 -10.44 8.48 -23.16
N ALA A 535 -9.99 8.80 -24.37
CA ALA A 535 -10.59 8.36 -25.62
C ALA A 535 -10.72 6.82 -25.66
N ARG A 536 -9.65 6.12 -25.31
CA ARG A 536 -9.61 4.66 -25.26
C ARG A 536 -10.58 4.08 -24.23
N ASP A 537 -10.60 4.66 -23.03
CA ASP A 537 -11.44 4.16 -21.92
C ASP A 537 -12.95 4.36 -22.23
N LEU A 538 -13.29 5.39 -22.98
CA LEU A 538 -14.68 5.73 -23.37
C LEU A 538 -15.07 5.19 -24.75
N GLN A 539 -14.17 4.54 -25.47
CA GLN A 539 -14.36 4.08 -26.85
C GLN A 539 -14.74 5.23 -27.81
N LEU A 540 -14.16 6.41 -27.58
CA LEU A 540 -14.29 7.61 -28.43
C LEU A 540 -13.07 7.75 -29.34
N THR A 541 -13.23 8.51 -30.40
CA THR A 541 -12.09 9.02 -31.16
C THR A 541 -11.30 10.04 -30.32
N ILE A 542 -10.04 10.29 -30.67
CA ILE A 542 -9.22 11.27 -29.98
C ILE A 542 -9.85 12.67 -30.07
N ASP A 543 -10.40 13.00 -31.26
CA ASP A 543 -11.02 14.30 -31.53
C ASP A 543 -12.29 14.51 -30.67
N GLU A 544 -13.18 13.51 -30.62
CA GLU A 544 -14.37 13.55 -29.75
C GLU A 544 -13.99 13.68 -28.25
N ALA A 545 -12.99 12.95 -27.80
CA ALA A 545 -12.53 13.04 -26.42
C ALA A 545 -11.88 14.40 -26.14
N GLN A 546 -11.18 15.00 -27.12
CA GLN A 546 -10.60 16.34 -27.02
C GLN A 546 -11.68 17.42 -26.93
N GLU A 547 -12.73 17.35 -27.75
CA GLU A 547 -13.85 18.30 -27.72
C GLU A 547 -14.54 18.32 -26.34
N VAL A 548 -14.81 17.11 -25.77
CA VAL A 548 -15.43 17.03 -24.43
C VAL A 548 -14.46 17.51 -23.35
N TYR A 549 -13.18 17.20 -23.47
CA TYR A 549 -12.13 17.68 -22.54
C TYR A 549 -12.08 19.21 -22.54
N ASP A 550 -12.02 19.84 -23.71
CA ASP A 550 -11.96 21.28 -23.85
C ASP A 550 -13.24 21.96 -23.33
N SER A 551 -14.42 21.38 -23.62
CA SER A 551 -15.70 21.85 -23.10
C SER A 551 -15.77 21.76 -21.56
N VAL A 552 -15.23 20.71 -20.95
CA VAL A 552 -15.12 20.61 -19.48
C VAL A 552 -14.21 21.72 -18.94
N MET A 553 -13.06 21.94 -19.56
CA MET A 553 -12.10 22.96 -19.12
C MET A 553 -12.61 24.40 -19.33
N GLU A 554 -13.44 24.66 -20.35
CA GLU A 554 -14.09 25.93 -20.59
C GLU A 554 -15.27 26.17 -19.62
N GLY A 555 -16.04 25.14 -19.31
CA GLY A 555 -17.14 25.21 -18.36
C GLY A 555 -16.71 25.45 -16.91
N PHE A 556 -15.43 25.16 -16.59
CA PHE A 556 -14.86 25.29 -15.24
C PHE A 556 -13.50 26.04 -15.27
N PRO A 557 -13.50 27.33 -15.61
CA PRO A 557 -12.27 28.08 -15.84
C PRO A 557 -11.42 28.24 -14.58
N LYS A 558 -12.01 28.29 -13.39
CA LYS A 558 -11.24 28.35 -12.13
C LYS A 558 -10.55 27.03 -11.84
N PHE A 559 -11.17 25.90 -12.17
CA PHE A 559 -10.51 24.59 -12.06
C PHE A 559 -9.30 24.51 -13.01
N LYS A 560 -9.44 24.93 -14.25
CA LYS A 560 -8.33 24.98 -15.23
C LYS A 560 -7.15 25.82 -14.72
N GLN A 561 -7.45 27.02 -14.24
CA GLN A 561 -6.44 27.95 -13.72
C GLN A 561 -5.74 27.37 -12.48
N TRP A 562 -6.52 26.87 -11.52
CA TRP A 562 -6.00 26.26 -10.29
C TRP A 562 -5.06 25.07 -10.61
N ALA A 563 -5.44 24.19 -11.55
CA ALA A 563 -4.62 23.06 -11.92
C ALA A 563 -3.26 23.50 -12.52
N ALA A 564 -3.26 24.55 -13.35
CA ALA A 564 -2.04 25.13 -13.91
C ALA A 564 -1.16 25.77 -12.82
N ASP A 565 -1.77 26.53 -11.89
CA ASP A 565 -1.05 27.18 -10.79
C ASP A 565 -0.38 26.14 -9.88
N MET A 566 -1.08 25.03 -9.59
CA MET A 566 -0.52 23.94 -8.77
C MET A 566 0.66 23.25 -9.45
N GLN A 567 0.66 23.13 -10.79
CA GLN A 567 1.82 22.58 -11.52
C GLN A 567 3.02 23.52 -11.42
N VAL A 568 2.81 24.83 -11.53
CA VAL A 568 3.88 25.82 -11.35
C VAL A 568 4.44 25.78 -9.95
N GLU A 569 3.58 25.70 -8.95
CA GLU A 569 3.98 25.61 -7.54
C GLU A 569 4.76 24.31 -7.25
N ALA A 570 4.28 23.18 -7.75
CA ALA A 570 4.95 21.89 -7.59
C ALA A 570 6.33 21.87 -8.24
N LYS A 571 6.51 22.47 -9.43
CA LYS A 571 7.84 22.64 -10.06
C LYS A 571 8.79 23.45 -9.20
N LYS A 572 8.29 24.49 -8.54
CA LYS A 572 9.12 25.32 -7.64
C LYS A 572 9.51 24.57 -6.36
N LYS A 573 8.59 23.81 -5.77
CA LYS A 573 8.77 23.16 -4.46
C LYS A 573 9.34 21.74 -4.54
N GLY A 574 9.15 21.03 -5.65
CA GLY A 574 9.46 19.59 -5.79
C GLY A 574 8.38 18.66 -5.25
N TYR A 575 7.31 19.21 -4.66
CA TYR A 575 6.21 18.44 -4.07
C TYR A 575 4.86 19.16 -4.18
N THR A 576 3.78 18.43 -3.99
CA THR A 576 2.43 18.96 -3.78
C THR A 576 2.04 18.84 -2.31
N THR A 577 1.04 19.64 -1.90
CA THR A 577 0.56 19.66 -0.51
C THR A 577 -0.95 19.45 -0.47
N THR A 578 -1.41 18.55 0.40
CA THR A 578 -2.84 18.34 0.65
C THR A 578 -3.46 19.47 1.48
N LEU A 579 -4.80 19.47 1.58
CA LEU A 579 -5.53 20.41 2.42
C LEU A 579 -5.11 20.40 3.91
N TRP A 580 -4.55 19.29 4.41
CA TRP A 580 -4.08 19.13 5.79
C TRP A 580 -2.56 19.14 5.94
N GLY A 581 -1.81 19.47 4.86
CA GLY A 581 -0.37 19.69 4.94
C GLY A 581 0.50 18.47 4.56
N ARG A 582 -0.09 17.33 4.17
CA ARG A 582 0.70 16.19 3.67
C ARG A 582 1.42 16.59 2.39
N ARG A 583 2.73 16.32 2.34
CA ARG A 583 3.53 16.52 1.14
C ARG A 583 3.60 15.23 0.33
N ARG A 584 3.42 15.35 -0.98
CA ARG A 584 3.76 14.30 -1.94
C ARG A 584 4.90 14.80 -2.80
N TYR A 585 6.07 14.24 -2.61
CA TYR A 585 7.23 14.53 -3.43
C TYR A 585 7.03 13.93 -4.83
N LEU A 586 7.39 14.70 -5.85
CA LEU A 586 7.19 14.34 -7.23
C LEU A 586 8.55 14.22 -7.91
N LYS A 587 9.04 12.99 -7.96
CA LYS A 587 10.30 12.69 -8.64
C LYS A 587 10.25 13.23 -10.09
N TYR A 588 11.29 13.86 -10.53
CA TYR A 588 11.44 14.49 -11.85
C TYR A 588 10.62 15.75 -12.10
N ILE A 589 9.78 16.27 -11.21
CA ILE A 589 9.00 17.50 -11.46
C ILE A 589 9.89 18.73 -11.65
N GLN A 590 11.07 18.73 -11.06
CA GLN A 590 12.10 19.79 -11.17
C GLN A 590 13.19 19.45 -12.20
N SER A 591 13.14 18.28 -12.83
CA SER A 591 14.14 17.89 -13.83
C SER A 591 13.99 18.71 -15.11
N GLU A 592 15.11 18.98 -15.75
CA GLU A 592 15.10 19.48 -17.12
C GLU A 592 14.50 18.41 -18.05
N LYS A 593 13.75 18.86 -19.06
CA LYS A 593 13.12 17.97 -20.05
C LYS A 593 14.15 17.11 -20.77
N TYR A 594 15.30 17.71 -21.06
CA TYR A 594 16.47 17.05 -21.64
C TYR A 594 17.70 17.44 -20.83
N GLU A 595 18.38 16.47 -20.23
CA GLU A 595 19.65 16.66 -19.53
C GLU A 595 20.81 16.28 -20.46
N TYR A 596 21.82 17.11 -20.51
CA TYR A 596 22.95 16.97 -21.42
C TYR A 596 24.26 16.79 -20.67
N ARG A 597 25.10 15.84 -21.11
CA ARG A 597 26.47 15.67 -20.64
C ARG A 597 27.37 15.19 -21.78
N TYR A 598 28.66 15.48 -21.69
CA TYR A 598 29.61 14.84 -22.58
C TYR A 598 29.80 13.38 -22.22
N GLY A 599 29.90 12.50 -23.25
CA GLY A 599 30.20 11.09 -23.11
C GLY A 599 31.70 10.82 -23.02
N VAL A 600 32.07 9.53 -22.92
CA VAL A 600 33.47 9.08 -22.89
C VAL A 600 34.20 9.44 -24.19
N ASN A 601 33.51 9.47 -25.35
CA ASN A 601 34.03 9.94 -26.61
C ASN A 601 33.74 11.47 -26.74
N ARG A 602 34.68 12.28 -26.31
CA ARG A 602 34.55 13.75 -26.34
C ARG A 602 34.69 14.30 -27.75
N PRO A 603 34.04 15.47 -28.06
CA PRO A 603 34.20 16.12 -29.36
C PRO A 603 35.67 16.44 -29.71
N VAL A 604 35.95 16.56 -30.97
CA VAL A 604 37.32 16.81 -31.52
C VAL A 604 38.00 18.08 -30.98
N ASN A 605 37.24 19.01 -30.36
CA ASN A 605 37.76 20.24 -29.77
C ASN A 605 38.00 20.16 -28.24
N PHE A 606 38.10 18.97 -27.69
CA PHE A 606 38.40 18.73 -26.29
C PHE A 606 39.83 19.27 -25.93
N ASP A 607 39.94 20.16 -24.97
CA ASP A 607 41.21 20.63 -24.42
C ASP A 607 41.57 19.88 -23.15
N PRO A 608 42.57 18.99 -23.17
CA PRO A 608 42.96 18.18 -22.01
C PRO A 608 43.49 18.99 -20.81
N LEU A 609 43.82 20.28 -21.02
CA LEU A 609 44.31 21.18 -19.96
C LEU A 609 43.17 21.79 -19.13
N PHE A 610 41.93 21.79 -19.66
CA PHE A 610 40.75 22.34 -19.03
C PHE A 610 39.72 21.28 -18.68
N ASP A 611 39.85 20.06 -19.18
CA ASP A 611 38.96 18.94 -18.91
C ASP A 611 39.48 18.07 -17.75
N SER A 612 39.27 18.56 -16.55
CA SER A 612 39.42 17.71 -15.35
C SER A 612 38.12 16.92 -15.10
N ASP A 613 38.20 15.85 -14.31
CA ASP A 613 37.02 15.06 -13.85
C ASP A 613 36.07 15.87 -12.94
N ASP A 614 36.22 17.19 -12.88
CA ASP A 614 35.39 18.10 -12.12
C ASP A 614 34.01 18.24 -12.79
N GLU A 615 32.92 18.00 -12.07
CA GLU A 615 31.54 18.05 -12.59
C GLU A 615 31.21 19.39 -13.27
N ALA A 616 31.86 20.48 -12.88
CA ALA A 616 31.68 21.81 -13.44
C ALA A 616 32.17 21.95 -14.90
N ILE A 617 33.06 21.08 -15.38
CA ILE A 617 33.68 21.17 -16.72
C ILE A 617 32.97 20.28 -17.75
N ASN A 618 32.09 19.37 -17.32
CA ASN A 618 31.30 18.52 -18.19
C ASN A 618 29.97 19.16 -18.68
N VAL A 619 29.81 20.47 -18.49
CA VAL A 619 28.59 21.19 -18.93
C VAL A 619 28.62 21.39 -20.44
N VAL A 620 27.67 20.77 -21.13
CA VAL A 620 27.48 20.97 -22.57
C VAL A 620 27.09 22.43 -22.85
N SER A 621 27.68 23.04 -23.88
CA SER A 621 27.44 24.44 -24.23
C SER A 621 25.94 24.68 -24.56
N GLN A 622 25.46 25.91 -24.32
CA GLN A 622 24.08 26.28 -24.56
C GLN A 622 23.68 26.14 -26.05
N ASP A 623 24.56 26.47 -26.95
CA ASP A 623 24.31 26.37 -28.42
C ASP A 623 24.05 24.91 -28.84
N ILE A 624 24.77 23.95 -28.26
CA ILE A 624 24.55 22.50 -28.50
C ILE A 624 23.22 22.06 -27.92
N LYS A 625 22.90 22.49 -26.70
CA LYS A 625 21.61 22.22 -26.07
C LYS A 625 20.46 22.76 -26.93
N ASP A 626 20.56 24.00 -27.41
CA ASP A 626 19.53 24.63 -28.22
C ASP A 626 19.36 23.93 -29.58
N TYR A 627 20.47 23.50 -30.20
CA TYR A 627 20.43 22.71 -31.43
C TYR A 627 19.63 21.40 -31.26
N TYR A 628 19.92 20.63 -30.24
CA TYR A 628 19.22 19.37 -30.02
C TYR A 628 17.79 19.58 -29.49
N ASN A 629 17.54 20.58 -28.63
CA ASN A 629 16.20 20.91 -28.13
C ASN A 629 15.26 21.25 -29.31
N ALA A 630 15.70 22.04 -30.27
CA ALA A 630 14.90 22.39 -31.45
C ALA A 630 14.48 21.18 -32.30
N GLN A 631 15.31 20.13 -32.31
CA GLN A 631 15.01 18.89 -33.03
C GLN A 631 14.10 17.98 -32.20
N LEU A 632 14.38 17.82 -30.92
CA LEU A 632 13.65 16.93 -30.01
C LEU A 632 12.22 17.39 -29.76
N GLU A 633 11.98 18.70 -29.69
CA GLU A 633 10.63 19.26 -29.50
C GLU A 633 9.68 18.99 -30.67
N ARG A 634 10.22 18.92 -31.89
CA ARG A 634 9.44 18.65 -33.12
C ARG A 634 9.32 17.16 -33.45
N ALA A 635 9.96 16.29 -32.67
CA ALA A 635 10.07 14.87 -32.96
C ALA A 635 9.03 14.04 -32.20
N ASN A 636 8.43 13.05 -32.84
CA ASN A 636 7.70 11.98 -32.18
C ASN A 636 8.68 11.04 -31.48
N TYR A 637 8.14 10.13 -30.63
CA TYR A 637 8.95 9.20 -29.80
C TYR A 637 10.03 8.45 -30.59
N ALA A 638 9.68 7.85 -31.74
CA ALA A 638 10.63 7.10 -32.54
C ALA A 638 11.77 8.00 -33.08
N LYS A 639 11.42 9.19 -33.53
CA LYS A 639 12.39 10.18 -34.05
C LYS A 639 13.26 10.74 -32.91
N ARG A 640 12.72 10.94 -31.70
CA ARG A 640 13.52 11.36 -30.53
C ARG A 640 14.60 10.35 -30.22
N LYS A 641 14.27 9.07 -30.21
CA LYS A 641 15.25 8.01 -29.99
C LYS A 641 16.38 8.06 -31.00
N MET A 642 16.06 8.26 -32.28
CA MET A 642 17.08 8.41 -33.34
C MET A 642 18.00 9.63 -33.12
N ILE A 643 17.44 10.76 -32.64
CA ILE A 643 18.21 11.98 -32.34
C ILE A 643 19.15 11.72 -31.15
N VAL A 644 18.66 11.07 -30.11
CA VAL A 644 19.47 10.69 -28.92
C VAL A 644 20.59 9.74 -29.32
N ASP A 645 20.29 8.68 -30.07
CA ASP A 645 21.30 7.73 -30.59
C ASP A 645 22.35 8.42 -31.52
N GLN A 646 21.95 9.45 -32.24
CA GLN A 646 22.87 10.23 -33.07
C GLN A 646 23.77 11.15 -32.23
N ALA A 647 23.19 11.85 -31.25
CA ALA A 647 23.94 12.69 -30.30
C ALA A 647 25.01 11.87 -29.53
N GLU A 648 24.69 10.65 -29.12
CA GLU A 648 25.62 9.77 -28.46
C GLU A 648 26.84 9.41 -29.33
N LYS A 649 26.62 9.21 -30.65
CA LYS A 649 27.71 9.00 -31.61
C LYS A 649 28.59 10.24 -31.76
N GLU A 650 28.02 11.42 -31.54
CA GLU A 650 28.72 12.71 -31.56
C GLU A 650 29.37 13.06 -30.21
N GLY A 651 29.30 12.14 -29.25
CA GLY A 651 29.92 12.28 -27.92
C GLY A 651 29.06 13.08 -26.93
N ILE A 652 27.77 13.27 -27.23
CA ILE A 652 26.83 13.97 -26.35
C ILE A 652 25.77 13.00 -25.88
N ILE A 653 25.71 12.77 -24.56
CA ILE A 653 24.69 11.94 -23.94
C ILE A 653 23.50 12.84 -23.61
N ILE A 654 22.34 12.53 -24.18
CA ILE A 654 21.07 13.19 -23.91
C ILE A 654 20.18 12.23 -23.11
N LYS A 655 19.78 12.62 -21.91
CA LYS A 655 18.78 11.92 -21.13
C LYS A 655 17.43 12.58 -21.35
N ASP A 656 16.53 11.87 -22.04
CA ASP A 656 15.16 12.31 -22.28
C ASP A 656 14.27 12.05 -21.06
N ASN A 657 13.99 13.09 -20.29
CA ASN A 657 13.10 13.06 -19.13
C ASN A 657 11.66 13.44 -19.48
N SER A 658 11.34 13.72 -20.75
CA SER A 658 10.04 14.28 -21.16
C SER A 658 8.85 13.41 -20.70
N GLY A 659 8.99 12.09 -20.75
CA GLY A 659 7.97 11.16 -20.29
C GLY A 659 7.78 11.21 -18.77
N TYR A 660 8.88 11.20 -18.02
CA TYR A 660 8.88 11.26 -16.55
C TYR A 660 8.36 12.61 -16.02
N LEU A 661 8.77 13.72 -16.67
CA LEU A 661 8.28 15.05 -16.35
C LEU A 661 6.78 15.17 -16.59
N ALA A 662 6.30 14.72 -17.75
CA ALA A 662 4.87 14.74 -18.08
C ALA A 662 4.05 13.85 -17.12
N GLU A 663 4.61 12.75 -16.65
CA GLU A 663 3.98 11.92 -15.62
C GLU A 663 3.92 12.64 -14.27
N ALA A 664 5.02 13.25 -13.82
CA ALA A 664 5.07 14.04 -12.60
C ALA A 664 4.06 15.20 -12.65
N GLU A 665 3.97 15.93 -13.76
CA GLU A 665 2.99 17.02 -13.96
C GLU A 665 1.55 16.51 -13.84
N ARG A 666 1.22 15.35 -14.39
CA ARG A 666 -0.11 14.73 -14.28
C ARG A 666 -0.42 14.31 -12.83
N GLN A 667 0.60 13.94 -12.05
CA GLN A 667 0.43 13.53 -10.65
C GLN A 667 0.18 14.70 -9.69
N VAL A 668 0.35 15.95 -10.10
CA VAL A 668 0.20 17.14 -9.24
C VAL A 668 -1.22 17.22 -8.67
N VAL A 669 -2.23 17.37 -9.54
CA VAL A 669 -3.65 17.49 -9.12
C VAL A 669 -4.10 16.23 -8.37
N ASN A 670 -3.72 15.06 -8.88
CA ASN A 670 -4.00 13.77 -8.23
C ASN A 670 -3.47 13.73 -6.79
N GLY A 671 -2.20 14.12 -6.58
CA GLY A 671 -1.58 14.13 -5.25
C GLY A 671 -2.32 15.03 -4.26
N ILE A 672 -2.76 16.20 -4.71
CA ILE A 672 -3.51 17.14 -3.87
C ILE A 672 -4.89 16.58 -3.52
N VAL A 673 -5.68 16.16 -4.51
CA VAL A 673 -7.08 15.76 -4.35
C VAL A 673 -7.20 14.43 -3.60
N GLN A 674 -6.52 13.37 -4.09
CA GLN A 674 -6.56 12.06 -3.44
C GLN A 674 -5.91 12.07 -2.06
N GLY A 675 -4.82 12.82 -1.90
CA GLY A 675 -4.16 12.95 -0.61
C GLY A 675 -5.07 13.65 0.41
N SER A 676 -5.76 14.72 0.00
CA SER A 676 -6.73 15.40 0.87
C SER A 676 -7.91 14.50 1.23
N ALA A 677 -8.39 13.67 0.29
CA ALA A 677 -9.43 12.67 0.57
C ALA A 677 -8.94 11.62 1.58
N ALA A 678 -7.73 11.13 1.43
CA ALA A 678 -7.12 10.18 2.36
C ALA A 678 -6.95 10.78 3.77
N ASP A 679 -6.50 12.03 3.88
CA ASP A 679 -6.38 12.73 5.16
C ASP A 679 -7.75 12.90 5.84
N MET A 680 -8.80 13.24 5.08
CA MET A 680 -10.16 13.34 5.58
C MET A 680 -10.68 12.01 6.12
N THR A 681 -10.47 10.91 5.37
CA THR A 681 -10.87 9.56 5.79
C THR A 681 -10.12 9.13 7.05
N LYS A 682 -8.82 9.39 7.15
CA LYS A 682 -8.02 9.12 8.35
C LYS A 682 -8.50 9.93 9.55
N ARG A 683 -8.81 11.22 9.37
CA ARG A 683 -9.40 12.04 10.43
C ARG A 683 -10.74 11.49 10.91
N ALA A 684 -11.57 11.03 9.99
CA ALA A 684 -12.84 10.40 10.34
C ALA A 684 -12.63 9.14 11.18
N LEU A 685 -11.70 8.27 10.79
CA LEU A 685 -11.34 7.07 11.55
C LEU A 685 -10.87 7.39 12.97
N VAL A 686 -10.00 8.41 13.12
CA VAL A 686 -9.55 8.87 14.45
C VAL A 686 -10.71 9.38 15.27
N ALA A 687 -11.60 10.21 14.66
CA ALA A 687 -12.77 10.74 15.34
C ALA A 687 -13.77 9.65 15.76
N LEU A 688 -14.00 8.66 14.90
CA LEU A 688 -14.87 7.50 15.19
C LEU A 688 -14.33 6.66 16.33
N TYR A 689 -13.02 6.36 16.30
CA TYR A 689 -12.36 5.53 17.31
C TYR A 689 -12.41 6.15 18.70
N HIS A 690 -12.23 7.46 18.81
CA HIS A 690 -12.24 8.17 20.09
C HIS A 690 -13.64 8.71 20.47
N HIS A 691 -14.69 8.44 19.68
CA HIS A 691 -16.01 8.95 19.97
C HIS A 691 -16.66 8.23 21.15
N LYS A 692 -16.83 8.94 22.27
CA LYS A 692 -17.28 8.36 23.55
C LYS A 692 -18.62 7.61 23.42
N GLU A 693 -19.65 8.27 22.85
CA GLU A 693 -20.98 7.67 22.71
C GLU A 693 -20.98 6.45 21.79
N LEU A 694 -20.19 6.43 20.70
CA LEU A 694 -20.07 5.25 19.84
C LEU A 694 -19.45 4.06 20.61
N ASN A 695 -18.43 4.32 21.42
CA ASN A 695 -17.79 3.28 22.24
C ASN A 695 -18.75 2.75 23.32
N GLU A 696 -19.52 3.62 23.97
CA GLU A 696 -20.54 3.25 24.96
C GLU A 696 -21.68 2.44 24.33
N LEU A 697 -22.04 2.69 23.07
CA LEU A 697 -23.02 1.94 22.29
C LEU A 697 -22.48 0.61 21.73
N GLY A 698 -21.20 0.29 21.95
CA GLY A 698 -20.56 -0.95 21.53
C GLY A 698 -20.16 -0.97 20.05
N PHE A 699 -20.04 0.20 19.41
CA PHE A 699 -19.53 0.28 18.04
C PHE A 699 -18.03 -0.08 17.99
N ARG A 700 -17.64 -0.90 17.01
CA ARG A 700 -16.26 -1.28 16.76
C ARG A 700 -15.89 -1.10 15.30
N LEU A 701 -14.80 -0.38 15.02
CA LEU A 701 -14.24 -0.28 13.67
C LEU A 701 -13.64 -1.62 13.25
N LEU A 702 -13.95 -2.06 12.04
CA LEU A 702 -13.46 -3.31 11.46
C LEU A 702 -12.51 -3.09 10.30
N MET A 703 -12.88 -2.24 9.35
CA MET A 703 -12.10 -2.00 8.13
C MET A 703 -12.40 -0.64 7.53
N SER A 704 -11.46 -0.14 6.71
CA SER A 704 -11.62 1.03 5.87
C SER A 704 -11.24 0.64 4.44
N VAL A 705 -12.14 0.86 3.49
CA VAL A 705 -11.97 0.47 2.09
C VAL A 705 -12.27 1.67 1.20
N HIS A 706 -11.24 2.27 0.61
CA HIS A 706 -11.28 3.52 -0.13
C HIS A 706 -11.76 4.69 0.75
N ASP A 707 -12.98 5.19 0.51
CA ASP A 707 -13.67 6.27 1.22
C ASP A 707 -14.76 5.76 2.18
N GLU A 708 -14.96 4.43 2.27
CA GLU A 708 -15.90 3.75 3.15
C GLU A 708 -15.24 3.30 4.46
N ASN A 709 -15.85 3.64 5.60
CA ASN A 709 -15.49 3.14 6.92
C ASN A 709 -16.57 2.20 7.44
N ILE A 710 -16.17 0.99 7.84
CA ILE A 710 -17.08 -0.09 8.20
C ILE A 710 -16.79 -0.55 9.61
N GLY A 711 -17.83 -0.66 10.40
CA GLY A 711 -17.81 -1.21 11.74
C GLY A 711 -18.98 -2.15 12.00
N GLU A 712 -19.04 -2.64 13.21
CA GLU A 712 -20.19 -3.42 13.71
C GLU A 712 -20.66 -2.88 15.04
N CYS A 713 -21.96 -3.03 15.34
CA CYS A 713 -22.50 -2.70 16.66
C CYS A 713 -23.69 -3.60 17.02
N PRO A 714 -24.07 -3.67 18.33
CA PRO A 714 -25.26 -4.38 18.77
C PRO A 714 -26.51 -3.90 18.03
N LYS A 715 -27.41 -4.85 17.70
CA LYS A 715 -28.63 -4.60 16.92
C LYS A 715 -29.53 -3.55 17.53
N GLU A 716 -29.61 -3.52 18.86
CA GLU A 716 -30.40 -2.58 19.63
C GLU A 716 -29.91 -1.12 19.53
N ASN A 717 -28.64 -0.90 19.24
CA ASN A 717 -28.03 0.42 19.18
C ASN A 717 -27.85 0.97 17.76
N ILE A 718 -28.19 0.15 16.73
CA ILE A 718 -27.81 0.40 15.33
C ILE A 718 -28.34 1.72 14.79
N LYS A 719 -29.58 2.13 15.13
CA LYS A 719 -30.18 3.38 14.66
C LYS A 719 -29.33 4.57 15.09
N ARG A 720 -29.01 4.65 16.37
CA ARG A 720 -28.22 5.77 16.92
C ARG A 720 -26.78 5.74 16.42
N VAL A 721 -26.18 4.56 16.29
CA VAL A 721 -24.83 4.40 15.75
C VAL A 721 -24.77 4.86 14.28
N THR A 722 -25.77 4.54 13.47
CA THR A 722 -25.84 4.96 12.05
C THR A 722 -25.89 6.47 11.90
N GLU A 723 -26.70 7.16 12.72
CA GLU A 723 -26.77 8.62 12.76
C GLU A 723 -25.43 9.23 13.16
N LEU A 724 -24.83 8.75 14.25
CA LEU A 724 -23.56 9.23 14.77
C LEU A 724 -22.42 8.99 13.78
N LEU A 725 -22.38 7.84 13.12
CA LEU A 725 -21.35 7.51 12.14
C LEU A 725 -21.29 8.57 11.02
N SER A 726 -22.45 8.87 10.42
CA SER A 726 -22.56 9.91 9.39
C SER A 726 -22.18 11.30 9.93
N GLU A 727 -22.69 11.67 11.11
CA GLU A 727 -22.37 12.98 11.72
C GLU A 727 -20.89 13.16 12.00
N VAL A 728 -20.24 12.15 12.61
CA VAL A 728 -18.82 12.21 12.96
C VAL A 728 -17.94 12.28 11.70
N MET A 729 -18.26 11.49 10.68
CA MET A 729 -17.54 11.54 9.41
C MET A 729 -17.70 12.92 8.74
N ILE A 730 -18.87 13.49 8.68
CA ILE A 730 -19.09 14.84 8.13
C ILE A 730 -18.32 15.90 8.94
N LYS A 731 -18.35 15.82 10.27
CA LYS A 731 -17.67 16.78 11.17
C LYS A 731 -16.14 16.64 11.14
N ALA A 732 -15.59 15.48 10.76
CA ALA A 732 -14.16 15.31 10.56
C ALA A 732 -13.60 16.21 9.47
N ASN A 733 -14.46 16.69 8.56
CA ASN A 733 -14.13 17.73 7.59
C ASN A 733 -14.18 19.12 8.26
N ASN A 734 -13.03 19.62 8.71
CA ASN A 734 -12.93 20.92 9.36
C ASN A 734 -12.31 22.03 8.48
N LYS A 735 -11.90 21.71 7.25
CA LYS A 735 -11.25 22.67 6.34
C LYS A 735 -12.00 22.89 5.02
N CYS A 736 -12.73 21.91 4.51
CA CYS A 736 -13.45 22.05 3.25
C CYS A 736 -14.75 22.85 3.41
N SER A 737 -14.91 23.93 2.66
CA SER A 737 -16.10 24.81 2.70
C SER A 737 -17.31 24.24 1.95
N VAL A 738 -17.11 23.22 1.12
CA VAL A 738 -18.19 22.52 0.40
C VAL A 738 -18.82 21.52 1.36
N PRO A 739 -20.17 21.49 1.49
CA PRO A 739 -20.84 20.54 2.36
C PRO A 739 -20.46 19.09 2.00
N MET A 740 -20.00 18.31 2.97
CA MET A 740 -19.81 16.88 2.80
C MET A 740 -21.12 16.14 3.02
N LYS A 741 -21.29 15.04 2.31
CA LYS A 741 -22.39 14.11 2.49
C LYS A 741 -21.81 12.73 2.74
N CYS A 742 -22.33 12.05 3.74
CA CYS A 742 -21.97 10.71 4.09
C CYS A 742 -23.25 9.88 4.21
N ASP A 743 -23.34 8.81 3.44
CA ASP A 743 -24.49 7.92 3.43
C ASP A 743 -24.10 6.65 4.22
N ALA A 744 -24.77 6.40 5.33
CA ALA A 744 -24.55 5.19 6.13
C ALA A 744 -25.60 4.12 5.81
N GLU A 745 -25.13 2.88 5.65
CA GLU A 745 -25.95 1.70 5.33
C GLU A 745 -25.78 0.63 6.40
N ILE A 746 -26.86 -0.06 6.71
CA ILE A 746 -26.92 -1.15 7.67
C ILE A 746 -27.12 -2.45 6.90
N SER A 747 -26.37 -3.48 7.24
CA SER A 747 -26.50 -4.81 6.61
C SER A 747 -26.01 -5.94 7.53
N GLU A 748 -26.33 -7.18 7.20
CA GLU A 748 -25.73 -8.35 7.86
C GLU A 748 -24.39 -8.76 7.24
N TYR A 749 -24.19 -8.40 5.97
CA TYR A 749 -22.99 -8.71 5.19
C TYR A 749 -22.49 -7.45 4.47
N TRP A 750 -21.22 -7.35 4.28
CA TRP A 750 -20.66 -6.25 3.49
C TRP A 750 -21.24 -6.22 2.07
N TYR A 751 -21.83 -5.10 1.68
CA TYR A 751 -22.65 -4.93 0.46
C TYR A 751 -23.88 -5.86 0.38
N GLY A 752 -24.36 -6.32 1.52
CA GLY A 752 -25.64 -7.02 1.61
C GLY A 752 -26.85 -6.09 1.40
N PRO A 753 -28.06 -6.63 1.37
CA PRO A 753 -29.26 -5.82 1.33
C PRO A 753 -29.30 -4.84 2.48
N SER A 754 -29.60 -3.58 2.17
CA SER A 754 -29.76 -2.55 3.22
C SER A 754 -30.96 -2.87 4.11
N ILE A 755 -30.73 -2.81 5.43
CA ILE A 755 -31.76 -3.02 6.44
C ILE A 755 -32.34 -1.65 6.80
N HIS A 756 -33.63 -1.47 6.59
CA HIS A 756 -34.36 -0.28 7.02
C HIS A 756 -34.88 -0.49 8.42
N ILE A 757 -34.56 0.41 9.33
CA ILE A 757 -35.03 0.39 10.72
C ILE A 757 -36.00 1.57 10.89
N ASP A 758 -37.24 1.24 11.20
CA ASP A 758 -38.33 2.21 11.44
C ASP A 758 -38.07 3.10 12.66
#